data_9f34b28b2f516d52459c2fc733545ec4
#
_entry.id   9f34b28b2f516d52459c2fc733545ec4
#
_cell.length_a   1.000
_cell.length_b   1.000
_cell.length_c   1.000
_cell.angle_alpha   90.00
_cell.angle_beta   90.00
_cell.angle_gamma   90.00
#
_symmetry.space_group_name_H-M   'P 1'
#
loop_
_entity.id
_entity.type
_entity.pdbx_description
1 polymer ?
#
loop_
_entity_poly.entity_id
_entity_poly.type
_entity_poly.pdbx_seq_one_letter_code
_entity_poly.pdbx_strand_id
1 'polypeptide(L)'
;MKTKSLLVSFVLASSCLTASAASPAKAETGLSLAGSWHVEGEGFAGEAKLPGTLAAAHLGKRWTEHDFQTTMDLPQSEALVQEWQYVGKATWTRTVELSAADRRRPLELFLERVMWASEAFWDGVSLGTCDSLATPHVYAIPQSRLTPGKHELKIVVDNSCRYNFSRQSHAYGPNMQAVWNGVLGRIELRRAHPLRSTRVFASAEGGLRAEVPEGFFATLDTVAVEGLSVESVAETVSPYRDGFKMLELTVKETPTRWNEFHPKLYTLVLKDAKVGFTHRIRFGFRTVGTAGHLLTLNGVKIFTRGNVENANFAKDGIPWMEKGEWLRVFRMLKEEDGVNAVRFHTWCPPEAAFAAADELGIILHPEAGVWTDRWMSTGDEVGNGKPVDGFVLKELKAIADAYGNSPSFFSLTIGNELGNSNFETMGKWVAEHKKYDPRALCYASSARKLTPSDDFSLSHVVPGKGLAREKLFPHTDWDYEDIYSTAKIPTVAHEIGQWPVYPIWDDLFAPFTGTMRPWNLTRHRDTAAKKNALRFQNEYHAASAKLNRLIYKEEVESFLRTPSCAGLQLLEVQDYTGQAEALVGWRDPFYALKKGFKDLSPFSTVWGPVCYLARFPRFTYVAGETYRANLEIRNLTEKPLEAGAAFPYELCGEKGEVRLADAIAPGEVKSAGTVECVLTDAMTAKRQTLRFGSNEWNFWVYPKEERCAMPGGVVETADLAEAKAALAEGRTVLYSGTSFKSAKGQFKSVYWSARWFPVANTTAAALGTWFDTKHPALAGFVTDDFTDWQWYSLSQGATIHALKGMPEAFRPIGLSVNDFHFSDFTATMFEVLVGKGRLFVCGYDLNADTPESKRLRASVCAYLAGAPASGTVRMAESWLDDEFAAAKAPDLSGAVYDVSTNWTGRVFKMEIRGVPPTTGDVRIDFHQPGKGLTSGRGLLEGRVFEVPFTESQDAKTSVSLPVVREDFLDGRLELEVNLMTGAALGIDRIRIIPKK
;
A
#
# COMPACT_ATOMS: atom_id res chain seq x y z
N MET A 1 23.40 -19.86 44.33
CA MET A 1 23.13 -21.13 43.66
C MET A 1 22.63 -20.75 42.26
N LYS A 2 23.39 -21.14 41.20
CA LYS A 2 23.13 -20.77 39.82
C LYS A 2 22.09 -21.69 39.23
N THR A 3 20.96 -21.18 38.80
CA THR A 3 19.95 -21.93 38.04
C THR A 3 20.15 -21.61 36.54
N LYS A 4 20.53 -22.65 35.77
CA LYS A 4 20.73 -22.58 34.33
C LYS A 4 19.35 -22.57 33.63
N SER A 5 19.14 -21.55 32.83
CA SER A 5 18.05 -21.51 31.84
C SER A 5 18.42 -22.43 30.66
N LEU A 6 17.56 -23.38 30.35
CA LEU A 6 17.69 -24.26 29.17
C LEU A 6 17.06 -23.51 27.97
N LEU A 7 17.89 -22.96 27.13
CA LEU A 7 17.52 -22.55 25.77
C LEU A 7 17.53 -23.82 24.90
N VAL A 8 16.38 -24.21 24.39
CA VAL A 8 16.30 -25.25 23.35
C VAL A 8 16.53 -24.56 22.02
N SER A 9 17.80 -24.57 21.57
CA SER A 9 18.16 -24.17 20.22
C SER A 9 17.91 -25.34 19.25
N PHE A 10 16.98 -25.17 18.33
CA PHE A 10 16.89 -26.04 17.17
C PHE A 10 18.08 -25.74 16.24
N VAL A 11 19.09 -26.58 16.31
CA VAL A 11 20.18 -26.59 15.33
C VAL A 11 19.68 -27.35 14.11
N LEU A 12 19.36 -26.63 13.03
CA LEU A 12 19.26 -27.19 11.69
C LEU A 12 20.68 -27.58 11.23
N ALA A 13 20.98 -28.86 11.26
CA ALA A 13 22.19 -29.38 10.66
C ALA A 13 22.11 -29.22 9.13
N SER A 14 22.81 -28.22 8.63
CA SER A 14 23.08 -28.04 7.20
C SER A 14 24.10 -29.11 6.78
N SER A 15 23.63 -30.24 6.26
CA SER A 15 24.47 -31.17 5.54
C SER A 15 24.79 -30.57 4.16
N CYS A 16 25.98 -29.97 4.04
CA CYS A 16 26.59 -29.68 2.75
C CYS A 16 26.87 -30.98 1.99
N LEU A 17 25.92 -31.42 1.18
CA LEU A 17 26.21 -32.34 0.08
C LEU A 17 26.89 -31.51 -1.02
N THR A 18 28.20 -31.66 -1.14
CA THR A 18 28.94 -31.21 -2.32
C THR A 18 28.53 -32.05 -3.52
N ALA A 19 27.45 -31.67 -4.16
CA ALA A 19 27.15 -32.13 -5.50
C ALA A 19 28.17 -31.49 -6.44
N SER A 20 29.00 -32.32 -7.05
CA SER A 20 29.87 -31.93 -8.16
C SER A 20 29.02 -31.23 -9.20
N ALA A 21 29.19 -29.91 -9.32
CA ALA A 21 28.52 -29.11 -10.34
C ALA A 21 29.07 -29.53 -11.70
N ALA A 22 28.30 -30.32 -12.43
CA ALA A 22 28.47 -30.40 -13.87
C ALA A 22 28.37 -28.98 -14.41
N SER A 23 29.40 -28.53 -15.10
CA SER A 23 29.47 -27.21 -15.75
C SER A 23 28.16 -26.96 -16.51
N PRO A 24 27.39 -25.89 -16.25
CA PRO A 24 26.17 -25.65 -16.97
C PRO A 24 26.53 -25.53 -18.47
N ALA A 25 25.90 -26.37 -19.29
CA ALA A 25 26.02 -26.24 -20.74
C ALA A 25 25.73 -24.74 -21.07
N LYS A 26 26.68 -24.09 -21.77
CA LYS A 26 26.54 -22.67 -22.12
C LYS A 26 25.16 -22.46 -22.73
N ALA A 27 24.31 -21.74 -22.01
CA ALA A 27 23.10 -21.20 -22.62
C ALA A 27 23.53 -20.46 -23.90
N GLU A 28 22.74 -20.60 -24.98
CA GLU A 28 23.01 -19.82 -26.20
C GLU A 28 22.88 -18.33 -25.84
N THR A 29 23.99 -17.75 -25.40
CA THR A 29 24.02 -16.31 -25.08
C THR A 29 23.96 -15.54 -26.38
N GLY A 30 22.94 -14.72 -26.55
CA GLY A 30 22.87 -13.73 -27.62
C GLY A 30 24.06 -12.78 -27.57
N LEU A 31 24.31 -12.06 -28.65
CA LEU A 31 25.26 -10.95 -28.68
C LEU A 31 24.67 -9.83 -27.82
N SER A 32 25.27 -9.57 -26.67
CA SER A 32 24.84 -8.46 -25.80
C SER A 32 25.07 -7.12 -26.50
N LEU A 33 24.05 -6.28 -26.48
CA LEU A 33 24.08 -4.91 -26.96
C LEU A 33 24.23 -3.89 -25.83
N ALA A 34 24.54 -4.35 -24.62
CA ALA A 34 24.83 -3.47 -23.49
C ALA A 34 26.07 -2.62 -23.74
N GLY A 35 26.07 -1.38 -23.27
CA GLY A 35 27.16 -0.44 -23.40
C GLY A 35 26.76 0.93 -23.89
N SER A 36 27.68 1.70 -24.51
CA SER A 36 27.42 3.06 -25.01
C SER A 36 26.61 3.06 -26.28
N TRP A 37 25.65 3.97 -26.38
CA TRP A 37 24.81 4.27 -27.52
C TRP A 37 24.79 5.77 -27.74
N HIS A 38 24.80 6.18 -28.98
CA HIS A 38 24.46 7.56 -29.34
C HIS A 38 22.95 7.74 -29.22
N VAL A 39 22.50 8.82 -28.57
CA VAL A 39 21.07 9.10 -28.42
C VAL A 39 20.76 10.55 -28.75
N GLU A 40 19.67 10.76 -29.49
CA GLU A 40 19.16 12.06 -29.88
C GLU A 40 17.67 12.17 -29.52
N GLY A 41 17.25 13.33 -29.04
CA GLY A 41 15.86 13.69 -28.77
C GLY A 41 15.65 15.19 -28.93
N GLU A 42 14.44 15.65 -28.77
CA GLU A 42 14.16 17.09 -28.81
C GLU A 42 14.94 17.83 -27.71
N GLY A 43 15.84 18.71 -28.13
CA GLY A 43 16.65 19.53 -27.23
C GLY A 43 17.89 18.88 -26.65
N PHE A 44 18.25 17.64 -27.04
CA PHE A 44 19.49 17.02 -26.61
C PHE A 44 20.05 16.02 -27.64
N ALA A 45 21.35 15.82 -27.57
CA ALA A 45 22.06 14.71 -28.19
C ALA A 45 23.26 14.35 -27.32
N GLY A 46 23.65 13.07 -27.27
CA GLY A 46 24.79 12.63 -26.49
C GLY A 46 25.01 11.12 -26.48
N GLU A 47 25.90 10.68 -25.59
CA GLU A 47 26.18 9.27 -25.34
C GLU A 47 25.50 8.84 -24.04
N ALA A 48 24.81 7.71 -24.08
CA ALA A 48 24.20 7.10 -22.92
C ALA A 48 24.36 5.58 -22.93
N LYS A 49 24.24 4.96 -21.75
CA LYS A 49 24.34 3.50 -21.62
C LYS A 49 22.96 2.85 -21.75
N LEU A 50 22.89 1.79 -22.52
CA LEU A 50 21.80 0.81 -22.46
C LEU A 50 22.34 -0.54 -21.94
N PRO A 51 21.62 -1.29 -21.12
CA PRO A 51 20.32 -0.91 -20.52
C PRO A 51 20.47 0.31 -19.62
N GLY A 52 19.44 1.17 -19.62
CA GLY A 52 19.41 2.39 -18.84
C GLY A 52 18.37 3.38 -19.34
N THR A 53 18.33 4.56 -18.70
CA THR A 53 17.37 5.62 -19.02
C THR A 53 18.05 6.94 -19.31
N LEU A 54 17.35 7.84 -19.98
CA LEU A 54 17.81 9.22 -20.18
C LEU A 54 18.03 9.95 -18.86
N ALA A 55 17.17 9.71 -17.87
CA ALA A 55 17.32 10.30 -16.52
C ALA A 55 18.64 9.89 -15.86
N ALA A 56 19.02 8.61 -15.96
CA ALA A 56 20.29 8.10 -15.42
C ALA A 56 21.51 8.65 -16.19
N ALA A 57 21.31 9.04 -17.46
CA ALA A 57 22.33 9.67 -18.29
C ALA A 57 22.36 11.21 -18.15
N HIS A 58 21.49 11.79 -17.33
CA HIS A 58 21.31 13.24 -17.17
C HIS A 58 20.95 13.94 -18.48
N LEU A 59 20.14 13.29 -19.30
CA LEU A 59 19.63 13.82 -20.59
C LEU A 59 18.14 14.16 -20.47
N GLY A 60 17.74 15.25 -21.15
CA GLY A 60 16.41 15.81 -21.09
C GLY A 60 16.37 17.13 -20.34
N LYS A 61 15.20 17.49 -19.82
CA LYS A 61 15.01 18.70 -19.03
C LYS A 61 15.36 18.43 -17.55
N ARG A 62 16.32 19.16 -17.03
CA ARG A 62 16.58 19.15 -15.58
C ARG A 62 15.52 19.96 -14.84
N TRP A 63 14.95 19.37 -13.81
CA TRP A 63 14.03 20.02 -12.87
C TRP A 63 14.77 20.38 -11.59
N THR A 64 14.39 21.52 -11.00
CA THR A 64 14.75 21.89 -9.62
C THR A 64 13.53 21.70 -8.73
N GLU A 65 13.73 21.73 -7.41
CA GLU A 65 12.61 21.72 -6.48
C GLU A 65 11.68 22.92 -6.68
N HIS A 66 12.23 24.10 -7.00
CA HIS A 66 11.44 25.29 -7.34
C HIS A 66 10.56 25.06 -8.58
N ASP A 67 11.12 24.49 -9.65
CA ASP A 67 10.33 24.14 -10.84
C ASP A 67 9.20 23.17 -10.50
N PHE A 68 9.48 22.16 -9.69
CA PHE A 68 8.49 21.20 -9.21
C PHE A 68 7.37 21.91 -8.44
N GLN A 69 7.69 22.74 -7.46
CA GLN A 69 6.72 23.41 -6.60
C GLN A 69 5.86 24.43 -7.35
N THR A 70 6.37 25.01 -8.47
CA THR A 70 5.70 26.11 -9.19
C THR A 70 5.01 25.69 -10.49
N THR A 71 5.36 24.54 -11.06
CA THR A 71 4.89 24.15 -12.40
C THR A 71 4.16 22.82 -12.45
N MET A 72 4.33 21.94 -11.44
CA MET A 72 3.61 20.67 -11.40
C MET A 72 2.15 20.88 -10.99
N ASP A 73 1.23 20.26 -11.70
CA ASP A 73 -0.16 20.20 -11.31
C ASP A 73 -0.32 19.31 -10.04
N LEU A 74 -1.45 19.48 -9.32
CA LEU A 74 -1.67 18.87 -8.03
C LEU A 74 -1.35 17.37 -7.96
N PRO A 75 -1.86 16.49 -8.88
CA PRO A 75 -1.55 15.08 -8.81
C PRO A 75 -0.05 14.77 -9.00
N GLN A 76 0.64 15.53 -9.85
CA GLN A 76 2.08 15.37 -10.04
C GLN A 76 2.87 15.87 -8.84
N SER A 77 2.39 16.94 -8.18
CA SER A 77 3.04 17.47 -6.98
C SER A 77 2.94 16.56 -5.76
N GLU A 78 2.18 15.48 -5.86
CA GLU A 78 1.99 14.47 -4.81
C GLU A 78 2.71 13.15 -5.11
N ALA A 79 3.61 13.12 -6.10
CA ALA A 79 4.40 11.97 -6.46
C ALA A 79 5.90 12.28 -6.42
N LEU A 80 6.68 11.22 -6.29
CA LEU A 80 8.12 11.32 -6.53
C LEU A 80 8.37 11.76 -7.98
N VAL A 81 9.45 12.48 -8.19
CA VAL A 81 9.81 12.98 -9.52
C VAL A 81 11.26 12.65 -9.86
N GLN A 82 11.54 12.34 -11.11
CA GLN A 82 12.92 12.28 -11.60
C GLN A 82 13.47 13.70 -11.78
N GLU A 83 14.70 13.95 -11.34
CA GLU A 83 15.37 15.23 -11.53
C GLU A 83 15.57 15.57 -13.02
N TRP A 84 15.78 14.54 -13.86
CA TRP A 84 15.87 14.67 -15.30
C TRP A 84 14.70 14.00 -15.99
N GLN A 85 13.95 14.74 -16.75
CA GLN A 85 12.71 14.28 -17.39
C GLN A 85 12.74 14.47 -18.89
N TYR A 86 12.17 13.50 -19.58
CA TYR A 86 11.92 13.58 -21.01
C TYR A 86 10.68 12.77 -21.38
N VAL A 87 9.77 13.39 -22.12
CA VAL A 87 8.62 12.72 -22.70
C VAL A 87 8.60 13.02 -24.19
N GLY A 88 8.65 11.98 -25.01
CA GLY A 88 8.70 12.07 -26.46
C GLY A 88 9.59 11.00 -27.09
N LYS A 89 9.92 11.18 -28.35
CA LYS A 89 10.74 10.24 -29.12
C LYS A 89 12.22 10.48 -28.88
N ALA A 90 12.95 9.44 -28.49
CA ALA A 90 14.40 9.42 -28.43
C ALA A 90 14.94 8.35 -29.38
N THR A 91 15.90 8.71 -30.20
CA THR A 91 16.54 7.83 -31.20
C THR A 91 17.88 7.35 -30.66
N TRP A 92 18.01 6.05 -30.43
CA TRP A 92 19.21 5.37 -29.97
C TRP A 92 19.90 4.68 -31.13
N THR A 93 21.16 4.97 -31.39
CA THR A 93 21.91 4.43 -32.53
C THR A 93 23.20 3.78 -32.08
N ARG A 94 23.54 2.63 -32.68
CA ARG A 94 24.76 1.90 -32.40
C ARG A 94 25.22 1.12 -33.63
N THR A 95 26.54 1.05 -33.83
CA THR A 95 27.13 0.10 -34.80
C THR A 95 27.26 -1.29 -34.17
N VAL A 96 26.75 -2.30 -34.86
CA VAL A 96 26.84 -3.72 -34.48
C VAL A 96 27.68 -4.44 -35.55
N GLU A 97 28.60 -5.29 -35.12
CA GLU A 97 29.44 -6.08 -36.03
C GLU A 97 29.01 -7.55 -36.00
N LEU A 98 28.61 -8.08 -37.15
CA LEU A 98 28.24 -9.47 -37.34
C LEU A 98 29.38 -10.29 -37.94
N SER A 99 29.58 -11.49 -37.39
CA SER A 99 30.51 -12.47 -37.91
C SER A 99 29.90 -13.30 -39.08
N ALA A 100 30.75 -13.99 -39.84
CA ALA A 100 30.28 -14.95 -40.87
C ALA A 100 29.43 -16.12 -40.23
N ALA A 101 29.59 -16.43 -38.96
CA ALA A 101 28.80 -17.42 -38.27
C ALA A 101 27.38 -16.95 -37.96
N ASP A 102 27.19 -15.65 -37.68
CA ASP A 102 25.90 -15.06 -37.35
C ASP A 102 24.98 -15.02 -38.58
N ARG A 103 25.52 -14.85 -39.78
CA ARG A 103 24.79 -14.91 -41.06
C ARG A 103 23.98 -16.20 -41.26
N ARG A 104 24.42 -17.31 -40.65
CA ARG A 104 23.83 -18.64 -40.85
C ARG A 104 22.64 -18.89 -39.93
N ARG A 105 22.30 -17.97 -39.06
CA ARG A 105 21.27 -18.14 -38.02
C ARG A 105 20.26 -17.00 -38.13
N PRO A 106 18.96 -17.29 -38.06
CA PRO A 106 17.96 -16.24 -37.91
C PRO A 106 18.19 -15.52 -36.58
N LEU A 107 18.23 -14.19 -36.61
CA LEU A 107 18.42 -13.35 -35.44
C LEU A 107 17.20 -12.48 -35.20
N GLU A 108 16.97 -12.18 -33.93
CA GLU A 108 16.00 -11.20 -33.47
C GLU A 108 16.65 -10.23 -32.48
N LEU A 109 16.24 -8.96 -32.54
CA LEU A 109 16.53 -7.98 -31.53
C LEU A 109 15.55 -8.19 -30.37
N PHE A 110 16.07 -8.29 -29.17
CA PHE A 110 15.31 -8.44 -27.93
C PHE A 110 15.58 -7.25 -27.01
N LEU A 111 14.50 -6.53 -26.62
CA LEU A 111 14.49 -5.44 -25.67
C LEU A 111 13.59 -5.88 -24.51
N GLU A 112 14.14 -6.08 -23.32
CA GLU A 112 13.38 -6.72 -22.24
C GLU A 112 12.26 -5.85 -21.69
N ARG A 113 12.48 -4.54 -21.54
CA ARG A 113 11.44 -3.60 -21.11
C ARG A 113 11.64 -2.25 -21.76
N VAL A 114 10.56 -1.68 -22.29
CA VAL A 114 10.52 -0.35 -22.89
C VAL A 114 9.27 0.37 -22.42
N MET A 115 9.33 1.67 -22.23
CA MET A 115 8.19 2.51 -21.93
C MET A 115 8.10 3.61 -23.01
N TRP A 116 7.07 3.68 -23.79
CA TRP A 116 5.87 2.87 -24.00
C TRP A 116 6.03 2.06 -25.30
N ALA A 117 6.37 2.71 -26.38
CA ALA A 117 6.51 2.13 -27.71
C ALA A 117 7.96 2.17 -28.19
N SER A 118 8.33 1.23 -29.03
CA SER A 118 9.57 1.32 -29.78
C SER A 118 9.40 0.91 -31.25
N GLU A 119 10.27 1.44 -32.11
CA GLU A 119 10.45 1.03 -33.48
C GLU A 119 11.94 0.77 -33.71
N ALA A 120 12.26 -0.42 -34.26
CA ALA A 120 13.64 -0.79 -34.50
C ALA A 120 13.96 -0.74 -36.01
N PHE A 121 15.19 -0.35 -36.34
CA PHE A 121 15.69 -0.29 -37.72
C PHE A 121 17.03 -0.98 -37.82
N TRP A 122 17.24 -1.71 -38.90
CA TRP A 122 18.49 -2.34 -39.25
C TRP A 122 18.95 -1.82 -40.64
N ASP A 123 20.08 -1.13 -40.65
CA ASP A 123 20.58 -0.44 -41.85
C ASP A 123 19.52 0.45 -42.51
N GLY A 124 18.83 1.24 -41.72
CA GLY A 124 17.78 2.17 -42.17
C GLY A 124 16.43 1.52 -42.50
N VAL A 125 16.30 0.18 -42.47
CA VAL A 125 15.04 -0.53 -42.78
C VAL A 125 14.30 -0.85 -41.48
N SER A 126 13.04 -0.43 -41.39
CA SER A 126 12.19 -0.73 -40.22
C SER A 126 11.98 -2.23 -40.05
N LEU A 127 12.16 -2.70 -38.83
CA LEU A 127 11.86 -4.06 -38.39
C LEU A 127 10.44 -4.19 -37.83
N GLY A 128 9.73 -3.05 -37.66
CA GLY A 128 8.40 -2.97 -37.11
C GLY A 128 8.35 -2.18 -35.78
N THR A 129 7.15 -2.13 -35.20
CA THR A 129 6.84 -1.42 -33.94
C THR A 129 6.30 -2.36 -32.91
N CYS A 130 6.53 -2.04 -31.62
CA CYS A 130 5.92 -2.68 -30.47
C CYS A 130 5.54 -1.64 -29.42
N ASP A 131 4.41 -1.86 -28.70
CA ASP A 131 3.87 -0.92 -27.72
C ASP A 131 3.45 -1.59 -26.41
N SER A 132 3.95 -2.79 -26.09
CA SER A 132 3.68 -3.43 -24.81
C SER A 132 4.37 -2.70 -23.66
N LEU A 133 3.63 -2.42 -22.59
CA LEU A 133 4.19 -1.89 -21.34
C LEU A 133 4.72 -2.99 -20.42
N ALA A 134 4.25 -4.22 -20.62
CA ALA A 134 4.46 -5.32 -19.70
C ALA A 134 5.50 -6.35 -20.15
N THR A 135 5.68 -6.50 -21.47
CA THR A 135 6.44 -7.63 -22.05
C THR A 135 7.58 -7.16 -22.94
N PRO A 136 8.55 -8.03 -23.24
CA PRO A 136 9.67 -7.68 -24.10
C PRO A 136 9.23 -7.27 -25.51
N HIS A 137 9.95 -6.31 -26.10
CA HIS A 137 9.81 -5.96 -27.52
C HIS A 137 10.79 -6.80 -28.33
N VAL A 138 10.28 -7.55 -29.31
CA VAL A 138 11.06 -8.49 -30.11
C VAL A 138 10.89 -8.20 -31.60
N TYR A 139 12.01 -8.08 -32.33
CA TYR A 139 12.02 -7.72 -33.73
C TYR A 139 12.84 -8.72 -34.50
N ALA A 140 12.22 -9.44 -35.46
CA ALA A 140 12.91 -10.35 -36.34
C ALA A 140 13.75 -9.57 -37.39
N ILE A 141 15.02 -9.91 -37.55
CA ILE A 141 15.87 -9.33 -38.58
C ILE A 141 15.77 -10.20 -39.81
N PRO A 142 15.37 -9.65 -40.97
CA PRO A 142 15.28 -10.43 -42.20
C PRO A 142 16.62 -11.09 -42.56
N GLN A 143 16.60 -12.39 -42.88
CA GLN A 143 17.81 -13.19 -43.16
C GLN A 143 18.68 -12.58 -44.29
N SER A 144 18.05 -11.93 -45.28
CA SER A 144 18.75 -11.23 -46.36
C SER A 144 19.59 -10.03 -45.90
N ARG A 145 19.32 -9.50 -44.69
CA ARG A 145 20.03 -8.36 -44.10
C ARG A 145 21.15 -8.79 -43.13
N LEU A 146 21.26 -10.06 -42.79
CA LEU A 146 22.29 -10.59 -41.90
C LEU A 146 23.57 -10.88 -42.73
N THR A 147 24.30 -9.83 -43.07
CA THR A 147 25.61 -9.96 -43.74
C THR A 147 26.75 -9.79 -42.78
N PRO A 148 27.92 -10.45 -42.95
CA PRO A 148 29.08 -10.17 -42.11
C PRO A 148 29.56 -8.73 -42.30
N GLY A 149 29.96 -8.09 -41.19
CA GLY A 149 30.46 -6.72 -41.18
C GLY A 149 29.71 -5.80 -40.25
N LYS A 150 29.88 -4.51 -40.46
CA LYS A 150 29.26 -3.46 -39.62
C LYS A 150 27.86 -3.11 -40.09
N HIS A 151 26.93 -3.04 -39.19
CA HIS A 151 25.54 -2.67 -39.41
C HIS A 151 25.14 -1.54 -38.46
N GLU A 152 24.24 -0.68 -38.90
CA GLU A 152 23.61 0.32 -38.03
C GLU A 152 22.35 -0.26 -37.44
N LEU A 153 22.30 -0.32 -36.11
CA LEU A 153 21.08 -0.58 -35.35
C LEU A 153 20.57 0.73 -34.79
N LYS A 154 19.31 1.08 -35.13
CA LYS A 154 18.62 2.24 -34.58
C LYS A 154 17.35 1.80 -33.91
N ILE A 155 17.10 2.34 -32.70
CA ILE A 155 15.89 2.11 -31.91
C ILE A 155 15.28 3.47 -31.59
N VAL A 156 14.06 3.71 -32.00
CA VAL A 156 13.29 4.88 -31.60
C VAL A 156 12.38 4.47 -30.45
N VAL A 157 12.59 5.06 -29.26
CA VAL A 157 11.76 4.87 -28.08
C VAL A 157 10.86 6.09 -27.91
N ASP A 158 9.55 5.87 -27.82
CA ASP A 158 8.54 6.89 -27.62
C ASP A 158 7.79 6.61 -26.32
N ASN A 159 8.09 7.39 -25.27
CA ASN A 159 7.44 7.29 -23.96
C ASN A 159 6.28 8.28 -23.79
N SER A 160 5.75 8.85 -24.85
CA SER A 160 4.53 9.65 -24.79
C SER A 160 3.29 8.79 -24.53
N CYS A 161 2.29 9.39 -23.89
CA CYS A 161 1.02 8.74 -23.58
C CYS A 161 0.28 8.36 -24.88
N ARG A 162 0.03 7.07 -25.09
CA ARG A 162 -0.68 6.56 -26.28
C ARG A 162 -2.18 6.42 -26.04
N TYR A 163 -2.58 6.01 -24.83
CA TYR A 163 -3.96 5.87 -24.40
C TYR A 163 -4.13 6.45 -23.01
N ASN A 164 -5.15 7.25 -22.82
CA ASN A 164 -5.43 7.87 -21.53
C ASN A 164 -6.29 6.96 -20.64
N PHE A 165 -5.76 5.80 -20.25
CA PHE A 165 -6.41 4.88 -19.30
C PHE A 165 -6.09 5.17 -17.84
N SER A 166 -5.88 6.39 -17.53
CA SER A 166 -5.56 7.06 -16.29
C SER A 166 -4.09 7.50 -16.17
N ARG A 167 -3.91 8.75 -15.79
CA ARG A 167 -2.60 9.29 -15.40
C ARG A 167 -2.11 8.72 -14.07
N GLN A 168 -2.96 7.95 -13.37
CA GLN A 168 -2.67 7.31 -12.09
C GLN A 168 -2.37 5.81 -12.22
N SER A 169 -2.34 5.26 -13.44
CA SER A 169 -1.89 3.90 -13.68
C SER A 169 -0.40 3.74 -13.35
N HIS A 170 -0.04 2.68 -12.62
CA HIS A 170 1.36 2.43 -12.29
C HIS A 170 2.17 1.86 -13.46
N ALA A 171 1.50 1.33 -14.50
CA ALA A 171 2.17 0.95 -15.73
C ALA A 171 2.67 2.17 -16.51
N TYR A 172 1.87 3.25 -16.53
CA TYR A 172 2.20 4.52 -17.14
C TYR A 172 1.35 5.63 -16.54
N GLY A 173 1.86 6.32 -15.54
CA GLY A 173 1.11 7.38 -14.88
C GLY A 173 2.03 8.50 -14.38
N PRO A 174 2.09 9.65 -15.06
CA PRO A 174 2.96 10.74 -14.65
C PRO A 174 2.61 11.33 -13.27
N ASN A 175 1.43 10.99 -12.74
CA ASN A 175 1.01 11.40 -11.40
C ASN A 175 1.42 10.40 -10.30
N MET A 176 1.97 9.23 -10.68
CA MET A 176 2.32 8.18 -9.73
C MET A 176 3.82 8.14 -9.50
N GLN A 177 4.58 8.05 -10.58
CA GLN A 177 6.00 7.82 -10.54
C GLN A 177 6.69 8.41 -11.78
N ALA A 178 7.87 7.87 -12.11
CA ALA A 178 8.64 8.27 -13.27
C ALA A 178 8.06 7.71 -14.57
N VAL A 179 7.92 8.60 -15.55
CA VAL A 179 7.77 8.21 -16.96
C VAL A 179 9.16 8.30 -17.58
N TRP A 180 9.82 7.15 -17.70
CA TRP A 180 11.20 7.07 -18.17
C TRP A 180 11.31 6.80 -19.69
N ASN A 181 12.43 7.13 -20.31
CA ASN A 181 12.75 6.80 -21.69
C ASN A 181 14.08 6.04 -21.74
N GLY A 182 14.12 4.95 -22.48
CA GLY A 182 15.27 4.06 -22.63
C GLY A 182 14.87 2.60 -22.78
N VAL A 183 15.82 1.69 -22.52
CA VAL A 183 15.60 0.23 -22.52
C VAL A 183 16.17 -0.34 -21.22
N LEU A 184 15.38 -1.13 -20.52
CA LEU A 184 15.78 -1.75 -19.25
C LEU A 184 15.97 -3.26 -19.41
N GLY A 185 16.77 -3.85 -18.54
CA GLY A 185 17.07 -5.29 -18.54
C GLY A 185 17.95 -5.69 -19.72
N ARG A 186 17.70 -6.86 -20.29
CA ARG A 186 18.51 -7.38 -21.39
C ARG A 186 18.22 -6.63 -22.70
N ILE A 187 19.28 -6.28 -23.39
CA ILE A 187 19.26 -5.79 -24.75
C ILE A 187 20.26 -6.61 -25.56
N GLU A 188 19.78 -7.42 -26.50
CA GLU A 188 20.61 -8.40 -27.19
C GLU A 188 20.11 -8.74 -28.61
N LEU A 189 21.03 -9.12 -29.50
CA LEU A 189 20.72 -9.91 -30.65
C LEU A 189 20.81 -11.38 -30.30
N ARG A 190 19.72 -12.08 -30.37
CA ARG A 190 19.66 -13.50 -30.02
C ARG A 190 19.11 -14.31 -31.19
N ARG A 191 19.36 -15.59 -31.16
CA ARG A 191 18.83 -16.50 -32.17
C ARG A 191 17.32 -16.53 -32.11
N ALA A 192 16.66 -16.16 -33.23
CA ALA A 192 15.22 -16.32 -33.34
C ALA A 192 14.87 -17.79 -33.54
N HIS A 193 13.91 -18.29 -32.79
CA HIS A 193 13.44 -19.66 -32.95
C HIS A 193 11.97 -19.80 -32.47
N PRO A 194 11.10 -20.50 -33.24
CA PRO A 194 9.69 -20.67 -32.87
C PRO A 194 9.46 -21.32 -31.50
N LEU A 195 10.36 -22.19 -31.02
CA LEU A 195 10.26 -22.84 -29.69
C LEU A 195 10.25 -21.85 -28.53
N ARG A 196 10.66 -20.59 -28.73
CA ARG A 196 10.57 -19.55 -27.69
C ARG A 196 9.13 -19.22 -27.28
N SER A 197 8.16 -19.54 -28.12
CA SER A 197 6.73 -19.36 -27.86
C SER A 197 6.06 -20.55 -27.17
N THR A 198 6.83 -21.52 -26.68
CA THR A 198 6.33 -22.71 -25.99
C THR A 198 5.62 -22.37 -24.69
N ARG A 199 4.44 -22.95 -24.47
CA ARG A 199 3.71 -22.90 -23.21
C ARG A 199 3.76 -24.26 -22.53
N VAL A 200 3.95 -24.26 -21.19
CA VAL A 200 3.97 -25.47 -20.37
C VAL A 200 2.72 -25.51 -19.50
N PHE A 201 2.07 -26.68 -19.47
CA PHE A 201 0.89 -26.97 -18.67
C PHE A 201 1.23 -28.15 -17.77
N ALA A 202 1.56 -27.87 -16.51
CA ALA A 202 1.96 -28.87 -15.52
C ALA A 202 0.98 -28.86 -14.35
N SER A 203 0.19 -29.92 -14.23
CA SER A 203 -0.86 -30.03 -13.22
C SER A 203 -0.37 -30.67 -11.91
N ALA A 204 -1.06 -30.41 -10.82
CA ALA A 204 -0.76 -31.00 -9.51
C ALA A 204 -0.88 -32.52 -9.47
N GLU A 205 -1.63 -33.11 -10.40
CA GLU A 205 -1.83 -34.56 -10.55
C GLU A 205 -0.66 -35.23 -11.29
N GLY A 206 0.35 -34.44 -11.71
CA GLY A 206 1.51 -34.93 -12.44
C GLY A 206 1.37 -34.90 -13.96
N GLY A 207 0.24 -34.40 -14.49
CA GLY A 207 0.07 -34.23 -15.92
C GLY A 207 1.03 -33.16 -16.46
N LEU A 208 1.78 -33.47 -17.49
CA LEU A 208 2.71 -32.56 -18.13
C LEU A 208 2.44 -32.47 -19.62
N ARG A 209 2.12 -31.24 -20.09
CA ARG A 209 1.89 -30.95 -21.50
C ARG A 209 2.70 -29.74 -21.92
N ALA A 210 3.12 -29.70 -23.17
CA ALA A 210 3.80 -28.55 -23.75
C ALA A 210 3.18 -28.19 -25.09
N GLU A 211 2.69 -26.96 -25.25
CA GLU A 211 2.22 -26.42 -26.51
C GLU A 211 3.41 -25.88 -27.29
N VAL A 212 3.73 -26.50 -28.42
CA VAL A 212 4.89 -26.20 -29.26
C VAL A 212 4.46 -25.91 -30.69
N PRO A 213 5.26 -25.15 -31.49
CA PRO A 213 4.99 -24.95 -32.92
C PRO A 213 4.84 -26.29 -33.67
N GLU A 214 3.89 -26.39 -34.61
CA GLU A 214 3.63 -27.63 -35.37
C GLU A 214 4.88 -28.19 -36.04
N GLY A 215 5.78 -27.32 -36.54
CA GLY A 215 7.02 -27.72 -37.23
C GLY A 215 8.09 -28.38 -36.33
N PHE A 216 7.91 -28.38 -35.01
CA PHE A 216 8.85 -29.06 -34.09
C PHE A 216 8.66 -30.58 -34.11
N PHE A 217 9.76 -31.30 -34.30
CA PHE A 217 9.74 -32.77 -34.26
C PHE A 217 10.10 -33.29 -32.88
N ALA A 218 9.11 -33.80 -32.16
CA ALA A 218 9.23 -34.22 -30.79
C ALA A 218 9.52 -35.72 -30.71
N THR A 219 10.56 -36.11 -29.98
CA THR A 219 10.96 -37.49 -29.65
C THR A 219 11.57 -37.51 -28.25
N LEU A 220 11.83 -38.70 -27.70
CA LEU A 220 12.55 -38.85 -26.42
C LEU A 220 13.98 -38.27 -26.43
N ASP A 221 14.59 -38.13 -27.63
CA ASP A 221 15.92 -37.51 -27.75
C ASP A 221 15.86 -35.97 -27.82
N THR A 222 14.71 -35.42 -28.22
CA THR A 222 14.53 -33.97 -28.41
C THR A 222 13.77 -33.30 -27.27
N VAL A 223 13.12 -34.09 -26.40
CA VAL A 223 12.33 -33.60 -25.25
C VAL A 223 12.84 -34.22 -23.97
N ALA A 224 13.23 -33.43 -23.00
CA ALA A 224 13.66 -33.90 -21.69
C ALA A 224 13.13 -32.97 -20.60
N VAL A 225 13.03 -33.50 -19.38
CA VAL A 225 12.70 -32.71 -18.17
C VAL A 225 13.82 -32.94 -17.16
N GLU A 226 14.49 -31.88 -16.75
CA GLU A 226 15.56 -31.98 -15.74
C GLU A 226 14.98 -32.40 -14.39
N GLY A 227 15.49 -33.49 -13.87
CA GLY A 227 15.06 -34.10 -12.59
C GLY A 227 13.89 -35.06 -12.71
N LEU A 228 13.40 -35.38 -13.92
CA LEU A 228 12.38 -36.41 -14.19
C LEU A 228 12.75 -37.20 -15.44
N SER A 229 12.36 -38.47 -15.47
CA SER A 229 12.55 -39.39 -16.62
C SER A 229 11.31 -39.32 -17.51
N VAL A 230 11.44 -38.82 -18.74
CA VAL A 230 10.36 -38.86 -19.73
C VAL A 230 10.28 -40.25 -20.35
N GLU A 231 9.14 -40.93 -20.20
CA GLU A 231 8.91 -42.28 -20.72
C GLU A 231 8.26 -42.29 -22.10
N SER A 232 7.39 -41.30 -22.36
CA SER A 232 6.71 -41.18 -23.66
C SER A 232 6.39 -39.73 -24.01
N VAL A 233 6.30 -39.49 -25.31
CA VAL A 233 5.85 -38.20 -25.90
C VAL A 233 4.78 -38.54 -26.93
N ALA A 234 3.55 -38.06 -26.69
CA ALA A 234 2.44 -38.14 -27.64
C ALA A 234 2.10 -36.73 -28.17
N GLU A 235 1.57 -36.65 -29.39
CA GLU A 235 1.23 -35.39 -30.02
C GLU A 235 -0.27 -35.31 -30.32
N THR A 236 -0.88 -34.15 -30.02
CA THR A 236 -2.26 -33.83 -30.40
C THR A 236 -2.31 -32.40 -30.95
N VAL A 237 -3.44 -32.02 -31.57
CA VAL A 237 -3.64 -30.63 -32.02
C VAL A 237 -3.79 -29.73 -30.78
N SER A 238 -3.19 -28.52 -30.81
CA SER A 238 -3.39 -27.59 -29.72
C SER A 238 -4.85 -27.07 -29.69
N PRO A 239 -5.52 -27.09 -28.54
CA PRO A 239 -6.84 -26.50 -28.40
C PRO A 239 -6.79 -24.96 -28.17
N TYR A 240 -5.60 -24.36 -28.06
CA TYR A 240 -5.45 -22.96 -27.63
C TYR A 240 -4.97 -22.02 -28.72
N ARG A 241 -4.05 -22.47 -29.63
CA ARG A 241 -3.47 -21.63 -30.66
C ARG A 241 -3.36 -22.38 -32.00
N ASP A 242 -3.74 -21.73 -33.08
CA ASP A 242 -3.52 -22.22 -34.43
C ASP A 242 -2.03 -22.25 -34.80
N GLY A 243 -1.57 -23.24 -35.54
CA GLY A 243 -0.15 -23.45 -35.89
C GLY A 243 0.69 -24.04 -34.76
N PHE A 244 0.03 -24.54 -33.72
CA PHE A 244 0.66 -25.23 -32.58
C PHE A 244 0.07 -26.63 -32.36
N LYS A 245 0.89 -27.49 -31.79
CA LYS A 245 0.49 -28.80 -31.32
C LYS A 245 0.77 -28.94 -29.83
N MET A 246 0.06 -29.85 -29.19
CA MET A 246 0.24 -30.21 -27.81
C MET A 246 1.06 -31.48 -27.70
N LEU A 247 2.17 -31.42 -26.98
CA LEU A 247 2.92 -32.59 -26.54
C LEU A 247 2.35 -33.04 -25.20
N GLU A 248 2.01 -34.32 -25.08
CA GLU A 248 1.67 -34.97 -23.82
C GLU A 248 2.86 -35.82 -23.36
N LEU A 249 3.41 -35.49 -22.20
CA LEU A 249 4.64 -36.07 -21.67
C LEU A 249 4.30 -36.97 -20.47
N THR A 250 4.60 -38.23 -20.57
CA THR A 250 4.53 -39.15 -19.43
C THR A 250 5.88 -39.14 -18.72
N VAL A 251 5.87 -38.88 -17.41
CA VAL A 251 7.06 -38.92 -16.56
C VAL A 251 6.97 -40.11 -15.59
N LYS A 252 8.08 -40.73 -15.32
CA LYS A 252 8.16 -41.93 -14.46
C LYS A 252 7.94 -41.58 -12.99
N GLU A 253 8.58 -40.53 -12.53
CA GLU A 253 8.56 -40.11 -11.12
C GLU A 253 7.33 -39.32 -10.83
N THR A 254 6.79 -39.44 -9.61
CA THR A 254 5.76 -38.50 -9.13
C THR A 254 6.40 -37.13 -8.83
N PRO A 255 6.03 -36.07 -9.56
CA PRO A 255 6.67 -34.78 -9.35
C PRO A 255 6.24 -34.15 -8.03
N THR A 256 7.16 -33.39 -7.41
CA THR A 256 6.84 -32.56 -6.27
C THR A 256 6.03 -31.34 -6.75
N ARG A 257 4.88 -31.10 -6.12
CA ARG A 257 4.01 -29.94 -6.42
C ARG A 257 4.67 -28.65 -5.96
N TRP A 258 4.52 -27.60 -6.78
CA TRP A 258 4.95 -26.26 -6.40
C TRP A 258 3.88 -25.59 -5.53
N ASN A 259 4.30 -24.99 -4.41
CA ASN A 259 3.47 -24.17 -3.54
C ASN A 259 4.32 -23.31 -2.61
N GLU A 260 3.68 -22.59 -1.67
CA GLU A 260 4.33 -21.73 -0.68
C GLU A 260 5.43 -22.43 0.13
N PHE A 261 5.23 -23.71 0.49
CA PHE A 261 6.09 -24.47 1.39
C PHE A 261 7.12 -25.32 0.63
N HIS A 262 6.81 -25.70 -0.59
CA HIS A 262 7.60 -26.55 -1.47
C HIS A 262 7.70 -25.94 -2.87
N PRO A 263 8.49 -24.87 -3.06
CA PRO A 263 8.59 -24.17 -4.35
C PRO A 263 9.50 -24.92 -5.34
N LYS A 264 9.19 -26.19 -5.62
CA LYS A 264 9.99 -27.04 -6.50
C LYS A 264 9.81 -26.66 -7.95
N LEU A 265 10.93 -26.37 -8.61
CA LEU A 265 11.00 -26.05 -10.03
C LEU A 265 11.64 -27.19 -10.83
N TYR A 266 11.18 -27.31 -12.06
CA TYR A 266 11.71 -28.20 -13.09
C TYR A 266 12.07 -27.41 -14.34
N THR A 267 12.81 -28.01 -15.24
CA THR A 267 13.17 -27.41 -16.54
C THR A 267 12.79 -28.36 -17.67
N LEU A 268 11.86 -27.91 -18.53
CA LEU A 268 11.62 -28.57 -19.80
C LEU A 268 12.71 -28.15 -20.79
N VAL A 269 13.34 -29.14 -21.42
CA VAL A 269 14.39 -28.93 -22.41
C VAL A 269 13.89 -29.43 -23.76
N LEU A 270 13.77 -28.53 -24.73
CA LEU A 270 13.38 -28.83 -26.10
C LEU A 270 14.57 -28.59 -27.05
N LYS A 271 14.95 -29.63 -27.84
CA LYS A 271 16.08 -29.56 -28.76
C LYS A 271 15.61 -29.69 -30.20
N ASP A 272 15.79 -28.65 -31.00
CA ASP A 272 15.66 -28.79 -32.47
C ASP A 272 17.02 -29.21 -33.06
N ALA A 273 17.16 -30.54 -33.28
CA ALA A 273 18.39 -31.12 -33.80
C ALA A 273 18.71 -30.64 -35.21
N LYS A 274 17.70 -30.29 -36.02
CA LYS A 274 17.89 -29.87 -37.42
C LYS A 274 18.71 -28.59 -37.54
N VAL A 275 18.50 -27.69 -36.60
CA VAL A 275 19.18 -26.39 -36.56
C VAL A 275 20.08 -26.20 -35.34
N GLY A 276 20.21 -27.22 -34.49
CA GLY A 276 21.04 -27.19 -33.30
C GLY A 276 20.61 -26.12 -32.31
N PHE A 277 19.30 -25.96 -32.05
CA PHE A 277 18.75 -25.01 -31.08
C PHE A 277 18.21 -25.75 -29.86
N THR A 278 18.47 -25.20 -28.67
CA THR A 278 17.94 -25.74 -27.42
C THR A 278 17.19 -24.66 -26.68
N HIS A 279 15.94 -24.95 -26.35
CA HIS A 279 15.12 -24.06 -25.49
C HIS A 279 14.91 -24.72 -24.14
N ARG A 280 15.07 -23.92 -23.07
CA ARG A 280 14.97 -24.35 -21.67
C ARG A 280 13.89 -23.49 -21.00
N ILE A 281 12.88 -24.12 -20.40
CA ILE A 281 11.72 -23.46 -19.82
C ILE A 281 11.58 -23.93 -18.38
N ARG A 282 11.69 -23.01 -17.42
CA ARG A 282 11.37 -23.29 -16.01
C ARG A 282 9.88 -23.36 -15.83
N PHE A 283 9.44 -24.28 -15.00
CA PHE A 283 8.04 -24.45 -14.62
C PHE A 283 7.93 -25.19 -13.27
N GLY A 284 6.72 -25.22 -12.71
CA GLY A 284 6.38 -26.01 -11.52
C GLY A 284 5.07 -26.75 -11.73
N PHE A 285 4.92 -27.92 -11.15
CA PHE A 285 3.66 -28.66 -11.17
C PHE A 285 2.67 -28.02 -10.19
N ARG A 286 1.64 -27.40 -10.71
CA ARG A 286 0.59 -26.77 -9.89
C ARG A 286 -0.75 -26.73 -10.62
N THR A 287 -1.82 -26.68 -9.80
CA THR A 287 -3.19 -26.39 -10.26
C THR A 287 -3.77 -25.29 -9.40
N VAL A 288 -4.24 -24.21 -10.01
CA VAL A 288 -4.96 -23.12 -9.35
C VAL A 288 -6.46 -23.33 -9.52
N GLY A 289 -7.26 -22.93 -8.52
CA GLY A 289 -8.70 -23.12 -8.59
C GLY A 289 -9.44 -22.49 -7.41
N THR A 290 -10.69 -22.88 -7.26
CA THR A 290 -11.59 -22.41 -6.21
C THR A 290 -12.38 -23.56 -5.58
N ALA A 291 -12.71 -23.45 -4.30
CA ALA A 291 -13.56 -24.43 -3.58
C ALA A 291 -14.46 -23.69 -2.57
N GLY A 292 -15.76 -23.61 -2.88
CA GLY A 292 -16.71 -22.78 -2.10
C GLY A 292 -16.29 -21.32 -2.07
N HIS A 293 -16.12 -20.77 -0.89
CA HIS A 293 -15.69 -19.37 -0.69
C HIS A 293 -14.18 -19.16 -0.71
N LEU A 294 -13.35 -20.21 -0.92
CA LEU A 294 -11.92 -20.13 -0.79
C LEU A 294 -11.20 -20.41 -2.12
N LEU A 295 -10.03 -19.83 -2.29
CA LEU A 295 -9.08 -20.14 -3.35
C LEU A 295 -8.39 -21.46 -3.06
N THR A 296 -7.92 -22.16 -4.10
CA THR A 296 -7.14 -23.39 -3.94
C THR A 296 -5.85 -23.34 -4.75
N LEU A 297 -4.82 -23.98 -4.19
CA LEU A 297 -3.59 -24.31 -4.87
C LEU A 297 -3.35 -25.81 -4.69
N ASN A 298 -3.27 -26.56 -5.81
CA ASN A 298 -3.15 -28.02 -5.80
C ASN A 298 -4.32 -28.75 -5.11
N GLY A 299 -5.52 -28.19 -5.17
CA GLY A 299 -6.71 -28.70 -4.48
C GLY A 299 -6.76 -28.40 -2.98
N VAL A 300 -5.71 -27.83 -2.40
CA VAL A 300 -5.66 -27.39 -1.00
C VAL A 300 -6.19 -25.98 -0.89
N LYS A 301 -7.11 -25.74 0.06
CA LYS A 301 -7.63 -24.41 0.33
C LYS A 301 -6.53 -23.50 0.88
N ILE A 302 -6.41 -22.31 0.33
CA ILE A 302 -5.43 -21.31 0.74
C ILE A 302 -6.11 -20.02 1.19
N PHE A 303 -5.40 -19.22 1.96
CA PHE A 303 -5.74 -17.84 2.29
C PHE A 303 -4.61 -16.94 1.81
N THR A 304 -4.92 -15.96 0.97
CA THR A 304 -3.92 -15.03 0.48
C THR A 304 -3.60 -13.99 1.54
N ARG A 305 -2.37 -14.01 2.03
CA ARG A 305 -1.78 -12.97 2.90
C ARG A 305 -1.04 -12.02 1.99
N GLY A 306 -1.78 -11.07 1.43
CA GLY A 306 -1.32 -10.28 0.30
C GLY A 306 -0.71 -8.92 0.69
N ASN A 307 0.22 -8.47 -0.14
CA ASN A 307 0.70 -7.09 -0.20
C ASN A 307 0.42 -6.49 -1.59
N VAL A 308 0.15 -5.20 -1.65
CA VAL A 308 0.07 -4.44 -2.89
C VAL A 308 1.44 -3.87 -3.23
N GLU A 309 1.82 -3.91 -4.51
CA GLU A 309 3.04 -3.32 -5.06
C GLU A 309 2.65 -2.29 -6.13
N ASN A 310 2.89 -1.02 -5.80
CA ASN A 310 2.48 0.15 -6.59
C ASN A 310 3.58 0.66 -7.54
N ALA A 311 4.52 -0.20 -7.95
CA ALA A 311 5.70 0.16 -8.73
C ALA A 311 6.52 1.30 -8.06
N ASN A 312 6.58 1.31 -6.73
CA ASN A 312 7.24 2.33 -5.94
C ASN A 312 8.77 2.12 -5.92
N PHE A 313 9.42 2.47 -7.02
CA PHE A 313 10.88 2.37 -7.16
C PHE A 313 11.53 3.68 -6.73
N ALA A 314 11.51 3.96 -5.44
CA ALA A 314 11.88 5.25 -4.84
C ALA A 314 13.31 5.71 -5.16
N LYS A 315 14.23 4.80 -5.49
CA LYS A 315 15.61 5.15 -5.83
C LYS A 315 15.73 5.76 -7.22
N ASP A 316 15.26 5.05 -8.25
CA ASP A 316 15.54 5.39 -9.64
C ASP A 316 14.28 5.50 -10.51
N GLY A 317 13.09 5.22 -9.96
CA GLY A 317 11.81 5.31 -10.65
C GLY A 317 11.60 4.25 -11.73
N ILE A 318 12.36 3.16 -11.70
CA ILE A 318 12.32 2.08 -12.69
C ILE A 318 12.24 0.71 -12.00
N PRO A 319 11.56 -0.27 -12.62
CA PRO A 319 11.49 -1.63 -12.07
C PRO A 319 12.87 -2.29 -11.98
N TRP A 320 13.06 -3.08 -10.93
CA TRP A 320 14.26 -3.90 -10.80
C TRP A 320 14.26 -4.99 -11.85
N MET A 321 15.25 -4.96 -12.74
CA MET A 321 15.37 -5.95 -13.83
C MET A 321 16.20 -7.17 -13.41
N GLU A 322 16.86 -7.10 -12.24
CA GLU A 322 17.68 -8.17 -11.69
C GLU A 322 16.94 -8.95 -10.61
N LYS A 323 17.00 -10.27 -10.66
CA LYS A 323 16.32 -11.18 -9.71
C LYS A 323 16.76 -10.96 -8.26
N GLY A 324 17.98 -10.50 -8.02
CA GLY A 324 18.54 -10.34 -6.68
C GLY A 324 17.73 -9.42 -5.77
N GLU A 325 17.27 -8.26 -6.27
CA GLU A 325 16.45 -7.32 -5.50
C GLU A 325 15.06 -7.88 -5.21
N TRP A 326 14.43 -8.55 -6.19
CA TRP A 326 13.15 -9.22 -5.97
C TRP A 326 13.27 -10.36 -4.94
N LEU A 327 14.35 -11.14 -4.97
CA LEU A 327 14.61 -12.17 -3.96
C LEU A 327 14.77 -11.55 -2.57
N ARG A 328 15.48 -10.43 -2.45
CA ARG A 328 15.64 -9.70 -1.18
C ARG A 328 14.30 -9.27 -0.62
N VAL A 329 13.50 -8.57 -1.43
CA VAL A 329 12.21 -8.04 -1.01
C VAL A 329 11.21 -9.16 -0.72
N PHE A 330 11.07 -10.12 -1.62
CA PHE A 330 10.09 -11.21 -1.45
C PHE A 330 10.43 -12.14 -0.30
N ARG A 331 11.72 -12.40 -0.04
CA ARG A 331 12.13 -13.18 1.14
C ARG A 331 11.76 -12.46 2.43
N MET A 332 12.04 -11.19 2.50
CA MET A 332 11.67 -10.35 3.64
C MET A 332 10.15 -10.30 3.85
N LEU A 333 9.36 -10.03 2.79
CA LEU A 333 7.90 -10.06 2.86
C LEU A 333 7.38 -11.40 3.37
N LYS A 334 7.97 -12.53 2.91
CA LYS A 334 7.56 -13.87 3.32
C LYS A 334 7.96 -14.20 4.75
N GLU A 335 9.24 -14.02 5.10
CA GLU A 335 9.82 -14.52 6.35
C GLU A 335 9.53 -13.59 7.53
N GLU A 336 9.62 -12.27 7.34
CA GLU A 336 9.43 -11.30 8.40
C GLU A 336 7.99 -10.79 8.47
N ASP A 337 7.38 -10.53 7.32
CA ASP A 337 6.05 -9.93 7.25
C ASP A 337 4.92 -10.97 7.06
N GLY A 338 5.24 -12.24 6.76
CA GLY A 338 4.26 -13.33 6.64
C GLY A 338 3.45 -13.34 5.33
N VAL A 339 3.86 -12.55 4.34
CA VAL A 339 3.20 -12.40 3.03
C VAL A 339 3.43 -13.63 2.16
N ASN A 340 2.40 -14.15 1.50
CA ASN A 340 2.49 -15.23 0.51
C ASN A 340 1.98 -14.83 -0.88
N ALA A 341 1.43 -13.62 -1.03
CA ALA A 341 0.86 -13.13 -2.28
C ALA A 341 1.25 -11.65 -2.52
N VAL A 342 1.55 -11.29 -3.77
CA VAL A 342 1.80 -9.90 -4.15
C VAL A 342 0.93 -9.53 -5.36
N ARG A 343 0.14 -8.48 -5.19
CA ARG A 343 -0.63 -7.87 -6.27
C ARG A 343 0.13 -6.68 -6.84
N PHE A 344 0.26 -6.61 -8.14
CA PHE A 344 0.86 -5.49 -8.86
C PHE A 344 -0.24 -4.55 -9.35
N HIS A 345 -0.44 -3.48 -8.60
CA HIS A 345 -1.51 -2.53 -8.83
C HIS A 345 -1.34 -1.77 -10.16
N THR A 346 -2.19 -2.07 -11.11
CA THR A 346 -2.19 -1.48 -12.47
C THR A 346 -0.87 -1.60 -13.23
N TRP A 347 -0.12 -2.69 -13.02
CA TRP A 347 1.07 -3.00 -13.81
C TRP A 347 1.43 -4.48 -13.75
N CYS A 348 2.34 -4.90 -14.61
CA CYS A 348 2.90 -6.24 -14.62
C CYS A 348 4.42 -6.17 -14.44
N PRO A 349 5.00 -6.91 -13.47
CA PRO A 349 6.43 -6.86 -13.19
C PRO A 349 7.27 -7.55 -14.27
N PRO A 350 8.61 -7.36 -14.27
CA PRO A 350 9.50 -8.06 -15.19
C PRO A 350 9.68 -9.55 -14.85
N GLU A 351 10.26 -10.32 -15.79
CA GLU A 351 10.59 -11.75 -15.61
C GLU A 351 11.35 -12.01 -14.30
N ALA A 352 12.20 -11.08 -13.89
CA ALA A 352 12.99 -11.17 -12.66
C ALA A 352 12.14 -11.35 -11.40
N ALA A 353 10.98 -10.69 -11.33
CA ALA A 353 10.04 -10.82 -10.21
C ALA A 353 9.39 -12.22 -10.19
N PHE A 354 8.92 -12.70 -11.35
CA PHE A 354 8.37 -14.05 -11.47
C PHE A 354 9.41 -15.10 -11.09
N ALA A 355 10.65 -14.94 -11.57
CA ALA A 355 11.73 -15.85 -11.25
C ALA A 355 12.06 -15.90 -9.75
N ALA A 356 11.99 -14.79 -9.06
CA ALA A 356 12.19 -14.73 -7.61
C ALA A 356 11.00 -15.35 -6.84
N ALA A 357 9.78 -15.06 -7.25
CA ALA A 357 8.56 -15.60 -6.66
C ALA A 357 8.46 -17.11 -6.85
N ASP A 358 8.83 -17.63 -8.02
CA ASP A 358 8.89 -19.06 -8.33
C ASP A 358 9.82 -19.80 -7.36
N GLU A 359 10.97 -19.23 -7.03
CA GLU A 359 11.95 -19.82 -6.10
C GLU A 359 11.51 -19.74 -4.64
N LEU A 360 10.70 -18.75 -4.29
CA LEU A 360 10.26 -18.54 -2.90
C LEU A 360 8.86 -19.09 -2.60
N GLY A 361 8.09 -19.48 -3.60
CA GLY A 361 6.71 -19.94 -3.41
C GLY A 361 5.72 -18.81 -3.09
N ILE A 362 5.96 -17.62 -3.61
CA ILE A 362 5.04 -16.48 -3.51
C ILE A 362 4.16 -16.46 -4.76
N ILE A 363 2.86 -16.25 -4.59
CA ILE A 363 1.93 -16.12 -5.71
C ILE A 363 1.78 -14.66 -6.14
N LEU A 364 1.72 -14.43 -7.46
CA LEU A 364 1.67 -13.11 -8.06
C LEU A 364 0.35 -12.84 -8.76
N HIS A 365 -0.15 -11.62 -8.62
CA HIS A 365 -1.38 -11.11 -9.22
C HIS A 365 -1.06 -9.87 -10.08
N PRO A 366 -0.53 -9.99 -11.32
CA PRO A 366 -0.31 -8.87 -12.21
C PRO A 366 -1.60 -8.34 -12.82
N GLU A 367 -1.58 -7.06 -13.20
CA GLU A 367 -2.65 -6.35 -13.87
C GLU A 367 -2.17 -5.77 -15.22
N ALA A 368 -3.08 -5.63 -16.20
CA ALA A 368 -2.74 -5.10 -17.53
C ALA A 368 -2.62 -3.56 -17.59
N GLY A 369 -2.68 -2.89 -16.46
CA GLY A 369 -2.31 -1.48 -16.37
C GLY A 369 -3.44 -0.45 -16.39
N VAL A 370 -4.71 -0.85 -16.45
CA VAL A 370 -5.83 0.09 -16.55
C VAL A 370 -6.36 0.51 -15.17
N TRP A 371 -6.66 1.81 -15.04
CA TRP A 371 -7.37 2.36 -13.88
C TRP A 371 -8.34 3.47 -14.33
N THR A 372 -9.62 3.17 -14.47
CA THR A 372 -10.65 4.09 -15.00
C THR A 372 -11.88 4.13 -14.08
N ASP A 373 -11.69 4.71 -12.90
CA ASP A 373 -12.78 4.80 -11.92
C ASP A 373 -13.70 6.00 -12.15
N ARG A 374 -14.84 6.00 -11.45
CA ARG A 374 -15.91 7.02 -11.59
C ARG A 374 -15.48 8.44 -11.31
N TRP A 375 -14.47 8.62 -10.45
CA TRP A 375 -13.92 9.92 -10.12
C TRP A 375 -12.81 10.37 -11.08
N MET A 376 -12.41 9.49 -12.02
CA MET A 376 -11.45 9.77 -13.08
C MET A 376 -12.18 9.86 -14.41
N SER A 377 -12.05 10.95 -15.12
CA SER A 377 -12.43 11.01 -16.52
C SER A 377 -11.19 10.93 -17.38
N THR A 378 -11.05 9.81 -18.04
CA THR A 378 -9.85 9.55 -18.86
C THR A 378 -10.11 9.69 -20.34
N GLY A 379 -11.36 9.51 -20.76
CA GLY A 379 -11.73 9.46 -22.17
C GLY A 379 -11.47 8.09 -22.84
N ASP A 380 -10.69 7.20 -22.21
CA ASP A 380 -10.31 5.88 -22.72
C ASP A 380 -10.80 4.74 -21.80
N GLU A 381 -12.03 4.85 -21.30
CA GLU A 381 -12.69 3.77 -20.55
C GLU A 381 -12.79 2.51 -21.42
N VAL A 382 -12.40 1.36 -20.85
CA VAL A 382 -12.28 0.10 -21.58
C VAL A 382 -13.63 -0.61 -21.81
N GLY A 383 -13.70 -1.39 -22.87
CA GLY A 383 -14.88 -2.17 -23.23
C GLY A 383 -15.94 -1.39 -24.02
N ASN A 384 -15.63 -0.19 -24.49
CA ASN A 384 -16.58 0.70 -25.20
C ASN A 384 -16.27 0.83 -26.70
N GLY A 385 -15.45 -0.07 -27.26
CA GLY A 385 -15.08 -0.05 -28.70
C GLY A 385 -14.03 1.00 -29.08
N LYS A 386 -13.34 1.56 -28.10
CA LYS A 386 -12.25 2.54 -28.31
C LYS A 386 -10.93 1.84 -28.67
N PRO A 387 -9.95 2.54 -29.29
CA PRO A 387 -8.66 1.94 -29.63
C PRO A 387 -7.90 1.30 -28.44
N VAL A 388 -8.10 1.79 -27.22
CA VAL A 388 -7.54 1.22 -26.00
C VAL A 388 -7.95 -0.24 -25.80
N ASP A 389 -9.13 -0.64 -26.24
CA ASP A 389 -9.64 -2.01 -26.12
C ASP A 389 -8.70 -3.01 -26.85
N GLY A 390 -8.27 -2.65 -28.05
CA GLY A 390 -7.31 -3.45 -28.82
C GLY A 390 -5.95 -3.58 -28.13
N PHE A 391 -5.48 -2.51 -27.49
CA PHE A 391 -4.26 -2.52 -26.70
C PHE A 391 -4.39 -3.46 -25.49
N VAL A 392 -5.45 -3.34 -24.72
CA VAL A 392 -5.67 -4.16 -23.50
C VAL A 392 -5.75 -5.65 -23.84
N LEU A 393 -6.52 -6.01 -24.88
CA LEU A 393 -6.63 -7.40 -25.32
C LEU A 393 -5.31 -8.00 -25.79
N LYS A 394 -4.49 -7.20 -26.48
CA LYS A 394 -3.14 -7.59 -26.88
C LYS A 394 -2.23 -7.77 -25.66
N GLU A 395 -2.30 -6.84 -24.71
CA GLU A 395 -1.46 -6.85 -23.51
C GLU A 395 -1.77 -8.05 -22.60
N LEU A 396 -3.04 -8.38 -22.39
CA LEU A 396 -3.44 -9.57 -21.62
C LEU A 396 -2.85 -10.87 -22.20
N LYS A 397 -2.91 -11.03 -23.55
CA LYS A 397 -2.31 -12.19 -24.24
C LYS A 397 -0.79 -12.19 -24.12
N ALA A 398 -0.16 -11.03 -24.32
CA ALA A 398 1.29 -10.89 -24.23
C ALA A 398 1.82 -11.23 -22.82
N ILE A 399 1.14 -10.78 -21.76
CA ILE A 399 1.48 -11.10 -20.35
C ILE A 399 1.39 -12.63 -20.13
N ALA A 400 0.30 -13.27 -20.56
CA ALA A 400 0.12 -14.71 -20.41
C ALA A 400 1.16 -15.52 -21.19
N ASP A 401 1.50 -15.08 -22.41
CA ASP A 401 2.54 -15.72 -23.23
C ASP A 401 3.93 -15.58 -22.61
N ALA A 402 4.25 -14.41 -22.09
CA ALA A 402 5.58 -14.13 -21.54
C ALA A 402 5.81 -14.82 -20.18
N TYR A 403 4.80 -14.81 -19.29
CA TYR A 403 4.97 -15.16 -17.88
C TYR A 403 4.14 -16.36 -17.41
N GLY A 404 3.22 -16.87 -18.20
CA GLY A 404 2.33 -17.97 -17.81
C GLY A 404 3.01 -19.32 -17.53
N ASN A 405 4.30 -19.51 -17.92
CA ASN A 405 5.09 -20.69 -17.56
C ASN A 405 5.57 -20.63 -16.11
N SER A 406 5.56 -19.46 -15.46
CA SER A 406 5.94 -19.30 -14.06
C SER A 406 4.86 -19.85 -13.14
N PRO A 407 5.18 -20.78 -12.23
CA PRO A 407 4.17 -21.31 -11.30
C PRO A 407 3.66 -20.25 -10.32
N SER A 408 4.37 -19.16 -10.09
CA SER A 408 3.91 -18.03 -9.30
C SER A 408 2.83 -17.17 -9.97
N PHE A 409 2.65 -17.26 -11.28
CA PHE A 409 1.62 -16.53 -12.04
C PHE A 409 0.22 -17.06 -11.69
N PHE A 410 -0.41 -16.50 -10.65
CA PHE A 410 -1.62 -17.06 -10.04
C PHE A 410 -2.90 -16.54 -10.68
N SER A 411 -2.99 -15.24 -10.93
CA SER A 411 -4.14 -14.63 -11.57
C SER A 411 -3.76 -13.46 -12.47
N LEU A 412 -4.67 -13.08 -13.38
CA LEU A 412 -4.54 -11.93 -14.28
C LEU A 412 -5.85 -11.15 -14.33
N THR A 413 -5.76 -9.83 -14.33
CA THR A 413 -6.90 -8.93 -14.47
C THR A 413 -6.60 -7.76 -15.40
N ILE A 414 -7.65 -7.10 -15.88
CA ILE A 414 -7.54 -5.94 -16.76
C ILE A 414 -6.97 -4.73 -16.01
N GLY A 415 -7.33 -4.55 -14.74
CA GLY A 415 -6.81 -3.45 -13.94
C GLY A 415 -7.60 -3.18 -12.66
N ASN A 416 -7.37 -1.99 -12.08
CA ASN A 416 -7.93 -1.57 -10.81
C ASN A 416 -9.15 -0.67 -10.98
N GLU A 417 -10.19 -0.90 -10.16
CA GLU A 417 -11.32 0.01 -9.97
C GLU A 417 -11.93 0.56 -11.27
N LEU A 418 -12.27 -0.33 -12.20
CA LEU A 418 -12.73 0.02 -13.54
C LEU A 418 -14.20 0.49 -13.57
N GLY A 419 -14.59 1.39 -12.64
CA GLY A 419 -15.97 1.81 -12.39
C GLY A 419 -16.69 2.46 -13.58
N ASN A 420 -15.95 3.10 -14.49
CA ASN A 420 -16.46 3.74 -15.70
C ASN A 420 -16.44 2.84 -16.94
N SER A 421 -15.88 1.64 -16.84
CA SER A 421 -15.71 0.71 -17.96
C SER A 421 -16.94 -0.17 -18.18
N ASN A 422 -16.99 -0.82 -19.33
CA ASN A 422 -18.09 -1.72 -19.70
C ASN A 422 -17.86 -3.14 -19.18
N PHE A 423 -18.43 -3.47 -18.04
CA PHE A 423 -18.28 -4.77 -17.37
C PHE A 423 -18.86 -5.95 -18.17
N GLU A 424 -19.88 -5.74 -18.99
CA GLU A 424 -20.39 -6.80 -19.84
C GLU A 424 -19.37 -7.21 -20.91
N THR A 425 -18.75 -6.23 -21.57
CA THR A 425 -17.69 -6.46 -22.55
C THR A 425 -16.45 -7.07 -21.89
N MET A 426 -16.03 -6.53 -20.75
CA MET A 426 -14.87 -7.07 -20.01
C MET A 426 -15.10 -8.53 -19.56
N GLY A 427 -16.32 -8.88 -19.15
CA GLY A 427 -16.67 -10.27 -18.81
C GLY A 427 -16.54 -11.22 -20.01
N LYS A 428 -16.87 -10.77 -21.22
CA LYS A 428 -16.63 -11.54 -22.45
C LYS A 428 -15.12 -11.72 -22.70
N TRP A 429 -14.33 -10.67 -22.47
CA TRP A 429 -12.87 -10.75 -22.62
C TRP A 429 -12.21 -11.73 -21.63
N VAL A 430 -12.68 -11.73 -20.36
CA VAL A 430 -12.24 -12.70 -19.37
C VAL A 430 -12.56 -14.13 -19.83
N ALA A 431 -13.79 -14.38 -20.30
CA ALA A 431 -14.18 -15.70 -20.81
C ALA A 431 -13.34 -16.16 -22.01
N GLU A 432 -13.05 -15.24 -22.93
CA GLU A 432 -12.19 -15.51 -24.10
C GLU A 432 -10.74 -15.75 -23.69
N HIS A 433 -10.23 -14.96 -22.74
CA HIS A 433 -8.86 -15.12 -22.24
C HIS A 433 -8.67 -16.49 -21.57
N LYS A 434 -9.62 -16.94 -20.76
CA LYS A 434 -9.59 -18.27 -20.12
C LYS A 434 -9.60 -19.43 -21.14
N LYS A 435 -10.20 -19.24 -22.30
CA LYS A 435 -10.10 -20.20 -23.42
C LYS A 435 -8.74 -20.15 -24.10
N TYR A 436 -8.14 -18.96 -24.17
CA TYR A 436 -6.81 -18.76 -24.77
C TYR A 436 -5.69 -19.28 -23.87
N ASP A 437 -5.80 -19.05 -22.54
CA ASP A 437 -4.81 -19.48 -21.56
C ASP A 437 -5.46 -19.83 -20.21
N PRO A 438 -5.63 -21.12 -19.89
CA PRO A 438 -6.26 -21.54 -18.63
C PRO A 438 -5.27 -21.72 -17.47
N ARG A 439 -4.02 -21.25 -17.58
CA ARG A 439 -2.97 -21.51 -16.58
C ARG A 439 -3.10 -20.64 -15.32
N ALA A 440 -3.88 -19.56 -15.35
CA ALA A 440 -4.11 -18.65 -14.22
C ALA A 440 -5.61 -18.39 -14.03
N LEU A 441 -6.01 -17.98 -12.83
CA LEU A 441 -7.33 -17.45 -12.56
C LEU A 441 -7.50 -16.07 -13.20
N CYS A 442 -8.71 -15.72 -13.62
CA CYS A 442 -8.97 -14.45 -14.29
C CYS A 442 -10.19 -13.74 -13.70
N TYR A 443 -10.15 -12.43 -13.65
CA TYR A 443 -11.25 -11.57 -13.27
C TYR A 443 -11.14 -10.20 -13.97
N ALA A 444 -12.25 -9.47 -14.07
CA ALA A 444 -12.31 -8.25 -14.87
C ALA A 444 -11.66 -7.05 -14.19
N SER A 445 -11.90 -6.86 -12.90
CA SER A 445 -11.44 -5.66 -12.18
C SER A 445 -11.17 -5.95 -10.72
N SER A 446 -10.05 -5.45 -10.23
CA SER A 446 -9.84 -5.30 -8.78
C SER A 446 -10.82 -4.26 -8.27
N ALA A 447 -11.70 -4.67 -7.33
CA ALA A 447 -12.86 -3.93 -6.84
C ALA A 447 -13.92 -3.56 -7.91
N ARG A 448 -14.97 -2.87 -7.47
CA ARG A 448 -16.16 -2.43 -8.22
C ARG A 448 -17.13 -3.57 -8.51
N LYS A 449 -17.38 -3.92 -9.78
CA LYS A 449 -18.42 -4.88 -10.16
C LYS A 449 -17.82 -6.25 -10.50
N LEU A 450 -18.60 -7.29 -10.31
CA LEU A 450 -18.29 -8.63 -10.76
C LEU A 450 -18.91 -8.90 -12.14
N THR A 451 -18.24 -9.75 -12.90
CA THR A 451 -18.79 -10.34 -14.12
C THR A 451 -19.08 -11.83 -13.90
N PRO A 452 -19.97 -12.43 -14.69
CA PRO A 452 -20.23 -13.88 -14.60
C PRO A 452 -19.03 -14.78 -14.95
N SER A 453 -18.01 -14.20 -15.55
CA SER A 453 -16.80 -14.93 -16.00
C SER A 453 -15.65 -14.89 -14.98
N ASP A 454 -15.78 -14.09 -13.92
CA ASP A 454 -14.74 -13.96 -12.91
C ASP A 454 -14.59 -15.24 -12.08
N ASP A 455 -13.38 -15.70 -11.88
CA ASP A 455 -13.08 -16.88 -11.05
C ASP A 455 -13.16 -16.55 -9.55
N PHE A 456 -12.82 -15.34 -9.17
CA PHE A 456 -12.92 -14.83 -7.80
C PHE A 456 -13.09 -13.29 -7.82
N SER A 457 -13.42 -12.75 -6.66
CA SER A 457 -13.55 -11.31 -6.43
C SER A 457 -12.36 -10.80 -5.62
N LEU A 458 -11.83 -9.67 -6.00
CA LEU A 458 -10.93 -8.88 -5.17
C LEU A 458 -11.66 -7.58 -4.82
N SER A 459 -12.28 -7.52 -3.62
CA SER A 459 -13.13 -6.37 -3.25
C SER A 459 -13.27 -6.22 -1.75
N HIS A 460 -13.31 -4.98 -1.30
CA HIS A 460 -13.71 -4.60 0.07
C HIS A 460 -15.22 -4.27 0.16
N VAL A 461 -15.95 -4.40 -0.94
CA VAL A 461 -17.42 -4.20 -0.98
C VAL A 461 -18.06 -5.47 -1.52
N VAL A 462 -18.85 -6.13 -0.69
CA VAL A 462 -19.67 -7.26 -1.12
C VAL A 462 -21.05 -6.74 -1.54
N PRO A 463 -21.51 -7.06 -2.76
CA PRO A 463 -22.77 -6.54 -3.29
C PRO A 463 -23.96 -6.78 -2.35
N GLY A 464 -24.70 -5.70 -2.01
CA GLY A 464 -25.86 -5.75 -1.11
C GLY A 464 -25.54 -5.77 0.38
N LYS A 465 -24.25 -5.84 0.78
CA LYS A 465 -23.81 -5.88 2.18
C LYS A 465 -22.94 -4.71 2.60
N GLY A 466 -22.30 -4.04 1.64
CA GLY A 466 -21.51 -2.83 1.88
C GLY A 466 -20.05 -3.09 2.18
N LEU A 467 -19.44 -2.15 2.91
CA LEU A 467 -18.01 -2.07 3.16
C LEU A 467 -17.56 -3.05 4.24
N ALA A 468 -16.55 -3.87 3.93
CA ALA A 468 -15.90 -4.80 4.84
C ALA A 468 -14.40 -4.43 5.03
N ARG A 469 -14.13 -3.28 5.61
CA ARG A 469 -12.80 -2.83 6.07
C ARG A 469 -12.95 -1.66 7.05
N GLU A 470 -11.88 -1.26 7.72
CA GLU A 470 -11.78 -0.06 8.58
C GLU A 470 -12.67 -0.10 9.83
N LYS A 471 -13.25 -1.24 10.18
CA LYS A 471 -14.00 -1.40 11.42
C LYS A 471 -13.06 -1.71 12.58
N LEU A 472 -13.26 -1.04 13.67
CA LEU A 472 -12.51 -1.25 14.91
C LEU A 472 -13.48 -1.20 16.10
N PHE A 473 -13.37 -2.18 17.00
CA PHE A 473 -14.20 -2.31 18.17
C PHE A 473 -13.34 -2.52 19.42
N PRO A 474 -13.79 -2.13 20.62
CA PRO A 474 -13.07 -2.37 21.88
C PRO A 474 -13.22 -3.82 22.35
N HIS A 475 -13.22 -4.77 21.44
CA HIS A 475 -13.29 -6.22 21.68
C HIS A 475 -12.84 -6.97 20.44
N THR A 476 -12.51 -8.26 20.59
CA THR A 476 -12.07 -9.12 19.49
C THR A 476 -13.16 -10.11 19.04
N ASP A 477 -14.33 -10.09 19.67
CA ASP A 477 -15.45 -10.99 19.35
C ASP A 477 -16.27 -10.44 18.20
N TRP A 478 -15.64 -10.35 17.04
CA TRP A 478 -16.26 -9.91 15.80
C TRP A 478 -15.46 -10.39 14.59
N ASP A 479 -16.12 -10.43 13.43
CA ASP A 479 -15.57 -10.76 12.13
C ASP A 479 -16.45 -10.20 11.01
N TYR A 480 -16.23 -10.62 9.79
CA TYR A 480 -17.01 -10.23 8.60
C TYR A 480 -17.80 -11.39 7.98
N GLU A 481 -18.05 -12.49 8.71
CA GLU A 481 -18.73 -13.67 8.16
C GLU A 481 -20.14 -13.36 7.65
N ASP A 482 -20.88 -12.46 8.31
CA ASP A 482 -22.19 -11.98 7.87
C ASP A 482 -22.18 -11.31 6.48
N ILE A 483 -21.00 -10.86 6.07
CA ILE A 483 -20.75 -10.24 4.75
C ILE A 483 -20.21 -11.26 3.76
N TYR A 484 -19.07 -11.91 4.08
CA TYR A 484 -18.35 -12.80 3.15
C TYR A 484 -19.08 -14.10 2.83
N SER A 485 -19.86 -14.67 3.76
CA SER A 485 -20.68 -15.87 3.52
C SER A 485 -21.74 -15.67 2.45
N THR A 486 -22.08 -14.43 2.13
CA THR A 486 -23.08 -14.11 1.08
C THR A 486 -22.45 -13.95 -0.31
N ALA A 487 -21.13 -13.93 -0.42
CA ALA A 487 -20.44 -13.84 -1.70
C ALA A 487 -20.69 -15.10 -2.54
N LYS A 488 -20.91 -14.93 -3.84
CA LYS A 488 -21.20 -16.06 -4.76
C LYS A 488 -19.94 -16.81 -5.20
N ILE A 489 -18.79 -16.16 -5.12
CA ILE A 489 -17.46 -16.67 -5.52
C ILE A 489 -16.47 -16.30 -4.42
N PRO A 490 -15.29 -16.95 -4.35
CA PRO A 490 -14.25 -16.57 -3.41
C PRO A 490 -13.99 -15.06 -3.46
N THR A 491 -13.93 -14.43 -2.29
CA THR A 491 -13.68 -12.98 -2.21
C THR A 491 -12.50 -12.72 -1.31
N VAL A 492 -11.51 -12.03 -1.87
CA VAL A 492 -10.31 -11.52 -1.20
C VAL A 492 -10.55 -10.06 -0.85
N ALA A 493 -10.26 -9.66 0.38
CA ALA A 493 -10.40 -8.28 0.82
C ALA A 493 -9.36 -7.39 0.13
N HIS A 494 -9.83 -6.32 -0.49
CA HIS A 494 -9.04 -5.41 -1.31
C HIS A 494 -8.53 -4.22 -0.49
N GLU A 495 -7.24 -3.94 -0.53
CA GLU A 495 -6.62 -2.72 0.01
C GLU A 495 -6.99 -2.44 1.47
N ILE A 496 -6.62 -3.36 2.35
CA ILE A 496 -6.86 -3.28 3.79
C ILE A 496 -5.75 -2.49 4.47
N GLY A 497 -6.06 -1.88 5.61
CA GLY A 497 -5.13 -1.09 6.41
C GLY A 497 -5.18 0.39 6.02
N GLN A 498 -4.07 0.96 5.54
CA GLN A 498 -3.99 2.38 5.16
C GLN A 498 -3.97 3.32 6.38
N TRP A 499 -3.26 2.92 7.45
CA TRP A 499 -3.09 3.69 8.68
C TRP A 499 -1.74 4.39 8.68
N PRO A 500 -1.67 5.73 8.53
CA PRO A 500 -0.41 6.45 8.41
C PRO A 500 0.45 6.41 9.68
N VAL A 501 1.75 6.53 9.47
CA VAL A 501 2.77 6.69 10.50
C VAL A 501 3.46 8.02 10.29
N TYR A 502 3.58 8.85 11.33
CA TYR A 502 4.31 10.10 11.25
C TYR A 502 5.80 9.83 10.94
N PRO A 503 6.38 10.43 9.89
CA PRO A 503 7.75 10.14 9.49
C PRO A 503 8.80 10.77 10.41
N ILE A 504 9.96 10.14 10.51
CA ILE A 504 11.21 10.80 10.91
C ILE A 504 11.83 11.32 9.62
N TRP A 505 11.77 12.62 9.40
CA TRP A 505 12.06 13.22 8.10
C TRP A 505 13.46 12.94 7.58
N ASP A 506 14.48 13.00 8.45
CA ASP A 506 15.86 12.74 8.04
C ASP A 506 16.06 11.27 7.64
N ASP A 507 15.45 10.34 8.39
CA ASP A 507 15.50 8.91 8.08
C ASP A 507 14.80 8.62 6.74
N LEU A 508 13.65 9.29 6.48
CA LEU A 508 12.89 9.14 5.24
C LEU A 508 13.65 9.65 4.02
N PHE A 509 14.35 10.78 4.13
CA PHE A 509 15.05 11.41 2.99
C PHE A 509 16.43 10.82 2.69
N ALA A 510 17.14 10.32 3.70
CA ALA A 510 18.51 9.85 3.55
C ALA A 510 18.70 8.79 2.44
N PRO A 511 17.80 7.83 2.19
CA PRO A 511 17.97 6.83 1.16
C PRO A 511 17.76 7.31 -0.29
N PHE A 512 17.21 8.52 -0.52
CA PHE A 512 16.98 9.06 -1.87
C PHE A 512 18.28 9.50 -2.54
N THR A 513 19.11 8.55 -2.93
CA THR A 513 20.45 8.77 -3.52
C THR A 513 20.52 8.54 -5.04
N GLY A 514 19.41 8.11 -5.66
CA GLY A 514 19.30 7.81 -7.08
C GLY A 514 18.81 9.01 -7.93
N THR A 515 18.04 8.72 -8.96
CA THR A 515 17.47 9.74 -9.87
C THR A 515 16.18 10.36 -9.38
N MET A 516 15.49 9.70 -8.43
CA MET A 516 14.24 10.20 -7.86
C MET A 516 14.49 11.25 -6.78
N ARG A 517 13.56 12.21 -6.69
CA ARG A 517 13.58 13.30 -5.70
C ARG A 517 12.26 13.33 -4.94
N PRO A 518 12.28 13.35 -3.60
CA PRO A 518 11.07 13.39 -2.75
C PRO A 518 10.58 14.83 -2.51
N TRP A 519 10.53 15.66 -3.55
CA TRP A 519 10.15 17.08 -3.42
C TRP A 519 8.67 17.25 -3.02
N ASN A 520 7.83 16.27 -3.33
CA ASN A 520 6.47 16.23 -2.82
C ASN A 520 6.42 16.17 -1.27
N LEU A 521 7.36 15.46 -0.65
CA LEU A 521 7.45 15.31 0.80
C LEU A 521 8.14 16.49 1.49
N THR A 522 9.01 17.22 0.78
CA THR A 522 9.77 18.35 1.33
C THR A 522 8.84 19.42 1.91
N ARG A 523 7.72 19.73 1.24
CA ARG A 523 6.74 20.71 1.70
C ARG A 523 6.13 20.36 3.06
N HIS A 524 5.93 19.08 3.34
CA HIS A 524 5.37 18.61 4.62
C HIS A 524 6.39 18.73 5.74
N ARG A 525 7.65 18.34 5.49
CA ARG A 525 8.76 18.61 6.42
C ARG A 525 8.89 20.10 6.72
N ASP A 526 8.84 20.95 5.70
CA ASP A 526 8.97 22.40 5.87
C ASP A 526 7.78 22.99 6.65
N THR A 527 6.58 22.44 6.46
CA THR A 527 5.40 22.79 7.27
C THR A 527 5.63 22.37 8.72
N ALA A 528 6.13 21.16 8.99
CA ALA A 528 6.45 20.69 10.33
C ALA A 528 7.53 21.55 11.00
N ALA A 529 8.54 22.00 10.23
CA ALA A 529 9.58 22.91 10.72
C ALA A 529 8.99 24.28 11.11
N LYS A 530 8.18 24.89 10.25
CA LYS A 530 7.51 26.18 10.51
C LYS A 530 6.61 26.14 11.74
N LYS A 531 5.97 25.01 12.00
CA LYS A 531 5.08 24.80 13.16
C LYS A 531 5.81 24.22 14.37
N ASN A 532 7.15 24.15 14.34
CA ASN A 532 8.00 23.61 15.42
C ASN A 532 7.64 22.16 15.84
N ALA A 533 7.06 21.38 14.91
CA ALA A 533 6.67 19.99 15.17
C ALA A 533 7.85 19.01 15.08
N LEU A 534 8.93 19.36 14.38
CA LEU A 534 10.11 18.50 14.22
C LEU A 534 10.76 18.12 15.57
N ARG A 535 10.62 18.94 16.60
CA ARG A 535 11.16 18.66 17.95
C ARG A 535 10.57 17.43 18.61
N PHE A 536 9.40 16.97 18.14
CA PHE A 536 8.69 15.79 18.64
C PHE A 536 8.55 14.67 17.60
N GLN A 537 9.27 14.75 16.49
CA GLN A 537 9.11 13.76 15.41
C GLN A 537 9.38 12.32 15.86
N ASN A 538 10.25 12.09 16.86
CA ASN A 538 10.53 10.76 17.40
C ASN A 538 9.35 10.23 18.23
N GLU A 539 8.76 11.07 19.07
CA GLU A 539 7.58 10.76 19.87
C GLU A 539 6.37 10.53 18.97
N TYR A 540 6.17 11.38 17.97
CA TYR A 540 5.13 11.23 16.95
C TYR A 540 5.29 9.90 16.20
N HIS A 541 6.50 9.61 15.75
CA HIS A 541 6.80 8.37 15.05
C HIS A 541 6.55 7.14 15.93
N ALA A 542 7.05 7.14 17.15
CA ALA A 542 6.91 6.00 18.07
C ALA A 542 5.45 5.70 18.40
N ALA A 543 4.65 6.71 18.73
CA ALA A 543 3.25 6.53 19.09
C ALA A 543 2.40 6.10 17.89
N SER A 544 2.56 6.76 16.73
CA SER A 544 1.81 6.40 15.51
C SER A 544 2.20 5.03 14.96
N ALA A 545 3.46 4.62 15.05
CA ALA A 545 3.92 3.29 14.66
C ALA A 545 3.29 2.17 15.51
N LYS A 546 3.24 2.36 16.83
CA LYS A 546 2.63 1.39 17.74
C LYS A 546 1.11 1.29 17.54
N LEU A 547 0.44 2.43 17.35
CA LEU A 547 -0.98 2.46 17.03
C LEU A 547 -1.26 1.81 15.66
N ASN A 548 -0.48 2.12 14.63
CA ASN A 548 -0.55 1.48 13.31
C ASN A 548 -0.47 -0.05 13.47
N ARG A 549 0.56 -0.56 14.18
CA ARG A 549 0.75 -1.98 14.44
C ARG A 549 -0.45 -2.62 15.15
N LEU A 550 -1.03 -1.93 16.13
CA LEU A 550 -2.19 -2.39 16.88
C LEU A 550 -3.43 -2.50 15.99
N ILE A 551 -3.69 -1.47 15.19
CA ILE A 551 -4.87 -1.42 14.31
C ILE A 551 -4.75 -2.42 13.15
N TYR A 552 -3.59 -2.49 12.47
CA TYR A 552 -3.35 -3.49 11.43
C TYR A 552 -3.53 -4.92 11.95
N LYS A 553 -3.02 -5.19 13.17
CA LYS A 553 -3.19 -6.50 13.80
C LYS A 553 -4.67 -6.86 13.96
N GLU A 554 -5.47 -5.98 14.55
CA GLU A 554 -6.89 -6.25 14.80
C GLU A 554 -7.68 -6.37 13.49
N GLU A 555 -7.40 -5.51 12.53
CA GLU A 555 -8.08 -5.56 11.22
C GLU A 555 -7.74 -6.87 10.48
N VAL A 556 -6.48 -7.29 10.45
CA VAL A 556 -6.06 -8.57 9.83
C VAL A 556 -6.68 -9.77 10.58
N GLU A 557 -6.67 -9.75 11.91
CA GLU A 557 -7.27 -10.81 12.71
C GLU A 557 -8.78 -10.96 12.48
N SER A 558 -9.50 -9.86 12.24
CA SER A 558 -10.92 -9.93 11.91
C SER A 558 -11.19 -10.72 10.63
N PHE A 559 -10.36 -10.58 9.61
CA PHE A 559 -10.43 -11.40 8.39
C PHE A 559 -9.98 -12.85 8.62
N LEU A 560 -8.98 -13.06 9.47
CA LEU A 560 -8.55 -14.41 9.83
C LEU A 560 -9.62 -15.17 10.64
N ARG A 561 -10.45 -14.46 11.42
CA ARG A 561 -11.63 -15.00 12.12
C ARG A 561 -12.83 -15.26 11.20
N THR A 562 -12.80 -14.76 9.94
CA THR A 562 -13.89 -14.88 8.95
C THR A 562 -13.71 -16.15 8.11
N PRO A 563 -14.48 -17.24 8.32
CA PRO A 563 -14.33 -18.50 7.61
C PRO A 563 -14.44 -18.38 6.09
N SER A 564 -15.39 -17.58 5.60
CA SER A 564 -15.70 -17.41 4.17
C SER A 564 -14.80 -16.39 3.46
N CYS A 565 -13.83 -15.76 4.14
CA CYS A 565 -12.88 -14.86 3.52
C CYS A 565 -11.72 -15.64 2.87
N ALA A 566 -11.48 -15.41 1.58
CA ALA A 566 -10.43 -16.09 0.81
C ALA A 566 -9.02 -15.51 0.99
N GLY A 567 -8.91 -14.38 1.63
CA GLY A 567 -7.65 -13.67 1.86
C GLY A 567 -7.83 -12.18 1.95
N LEU A 568 -6.72 -11.48 2.07
CA LEU A 568 -6.70 -10.02 2.06
C LEU A 568 -5.41 -9.49 1.41
N GLN A 569 -5.42 -8.22 1.06
CA GLN A 569 -4.25 -7.50 0.56
C GLN A 569 -4.08 -6.21 1.35
N LEU A 570 -2.91 -6.06 1.95
CA LEU A 570 -2.55 -4.81 2.61
C LEU A 570 -2.17 -3.76 1.58
N LEU A 571 -2.65 -2.57 1.75
CA LEU A 571 -2.14 -1.37 1.11
C LEU A 571 -1.55 -0.48 2.21
N GLU A 572 -0.28 -0.58 2.56
CA GLU A 572 0.63 -1.66 2.16
C GLU A 572 1.69 -1.90 3.24
N VAL A 573 2.56 -2.90 3.06
CA VAL A 573 3.66 -3.19 3.98
C VAL A 573 4.73 -2.08 3.96
N GLN A 574 5.01 -1.53 2.78
CA GLN A 574 5.94 -0.41 2.56
C GLN A 574 5.20 0.92 2.42
N ASP A 575 5.89 2.02 2.64
CA ASP A 575 5.36 3.35 2.34
C ASP A 575 5.24 3.57 0.85
N TYR A 576 4.13 4.12 0.42
CA TYR A 576 3.91 4.62 -0.93
C TYR A 576 4.02 6.13 -0.98
N THR A 577 4.97 6.63 -1.75
CA THR A 577 5.29 8.06 -1.85
C THR A 577 4.68 8.73 -3.08
N GLY A 578 3.80 8.03 -3.79
CA GLY A 578 3.00 8.55 -4.89
C GLY A 578 1.74 9.26 -4.41
N GLN A 579 0.65 9.07 -5.11
CA GLN A 579 -0.65 9.66 -4.83
C GLN A 579 -0.96 9.80 -3.34
N ALA A 580 -1.15 11.04 -2.87
CA ALA A 580 -1.48 11.40 -1.49
C ALA A 580 -0.44 11.01 -0.42
N GLU A 581 0.75 10.65 -0.81
CA GLU A 581 1.87 10.33 0.07
C GLU A 581 1.46 9.37 1.19
N ALA A 582 1.06 8.15 0.83
CA ALA A 582 0.58 7.14 1.78
C ALA A 582 1.73 6.52 2.60
N LEU A 583 2.15 7.18 3.67
CA LEU A 583 3.18 6.67 4.58
C LEU A 583 2.58 5.68 5.60
N VAL A 584 1.92 4.64 5.09
CA VAL A 584 1.11 3.68 5.87
C VAL A 584 1.85 2.40 6.26
N GLY A 585 3.01 2.14 5.66
CA GLY A 585 3.79 0.93 5.88
C GLY A 585 4.54 0.94 7.21
N TRP A 586 4.88 -0.24 7.70
CA TRP A 586 5.91 -0.39 8.72
C TRP A 586 7.32 -0.45 8.15
N ARG A 587 7.42 -0.52 6.82
CA ARG A 587 8.65 -0.36 6.05
C ARG A 587 8.62 0.97 5.30
N ASP A 588 9.81 1.52 5.08
CA ASP A 588 9.99 2.72 4.29
C ASP A 588 9.87 2.43 2.77
N PRO A 589 9.93 3.45 1.89
CA PRO A 589 9.85 3.24 0.43
C PRO A 589 10.96 2.37 -0.17
N PHE A 590 12.00 2.05 0.60
CA PHE A 590 13.12 1.17 0.22
C PHE A 590 13.04 -0.20 0.87
N TYR A 591 11.91 -0.51 1.53
CA TYR A 591 11.63 -1.73 2.28
C TYR A 591 12.45 -1.91 3.56
N ALA A 592 13.14 -0.88 4.07
CA ALA A 592 13.76 -0.97 5.37
C ALA A 592 12.73 -0.82 6.50
N LEU A 593 12.89 -1.59 7.58
CA LEU A 593 12.00 -1.53 8.74
C LEU A 593 12.14 -0.17 9.44
N LYS A 594 11.05 0.57 9.58
CA LYS A 594 11.03 1.87 10.24
C LYS A 594 11.38 1.75 11.73
N LYS A 595 11.98 2.78 12.28
CA LYS A 595 12.52 2.81 13.65
C LYS A 595 11.50 2.43 14.72
N GLY A 596 10.26 2.92 14.62
CA GLY A 596 9.19 2.65 15.59
C GLY A 596 8.70 1.20 15.64
N PHE A 597 9.09 0.36 14.67
CA PHE A 597 8.70 -1.05 14.60
C PHE A 597 9.82 -2.02 15.00
N LYS A 598 11.05 -1.54 15.23
CA LYS A 598 12.21 -2.41 15.46
C LYS A 598 12.09 -3.27 16.72
N ASP A 599 11.40 -2.77 17.74
CA ASP A 599 11.20 -3.45 19.03
C ASP A 599 9.88 -4.23 19.07
N LEU A 600 9.09 -4.22 17.99
CA LEU A 600 7.84 -4.95 17.90
C LEU A 600 8.08 -6.33 17.26
N SER A 601 7.25 -7.32 17.63
CA SER A 601 7.29 -8.64 17.00
C SER A 601 7.06 -8.53 15.49
N PRO A 602 7.72 -9.37 14.65
CA PRO A 602 7.47 -9.41 13.21
C PRO A 602 5.98 -9.62 12.90
N PHE A 603 5.50 -9.07 11.79
CA PHE A 603 4.07 -9.20 11.46
C PHE A 603 3.67 -10.64 11.13
N SER A 604 4.63 -11.47 10.73
CA SER A 604 4.45 -12.92 10.55
C SER A 604 3.95 -13.66 11.81
N THR A 605 4.05 -13.06 13.01
CA THR A 605 3.46 -13.62 14.24
C THR A 605 1.94 -13.51 14.28
N VAL A 606 1.34 -12.62 13.50
CA VAL A 606 -0.12 -12.41 13.39
C VAL A 606 -0.74 -13.35 12.36
N TRP A 607 -0.15 -13.48 11.19
CA TRP A 607 -0.70 -14.22 10.07
C TRP A 607 0.28 -15.19 9.39
N GLY A 608 0.99 -15.96 10.18
CA GLY A 608 1.86 -17.05 9.72
C GLY A 608 1.08 -18.26 9.17
N PRO A 609 1.75 -19.37 8.92
CA PRO A 609 1.11 -20.61 8.44
C PRO A 609 0.07 -21.17 9.42
N VAL A 610 0.24 -20.99 10.71
CA VAL A 610 -0.76 -21.25 11.74
C VAL A 610 -1.07 -19.93 12.44
N CYS A 611 -2.31 -19.46 12.32
CA CYS A 611 -2.73 -18.21 12.93
C CYS A 611 -3.44 -18.49 14.24
N TYR A 612 -2.97 -17.86 15.30
CA TYR A 612 -3.52 -17.95 16.65
C TYR A 612 -4.42 -16.75 16.90
N LEU A 613 -5.66 -16.97 17.26
CA LEU A 613 -6.71 -15.95 17.39
C LEU A 613 -7.40 -16.08 18.73
N ALA A 614 -7.97 -15.01 19.21
CA ALA A 614 -8.77 -15.01 20.45
C ALA A 614 -10.02 -14.15 20.25
N ARG A 615 -11.15 -14.61 20.83
CA ARG A 615 -12.38 -13.84 20.92
C ARG A 615 -12.70 -13.58 22.39
N PHE A 616 -12.78 -12.30 22.75
CA PHE A 616 -13.17 -11.84 24.07
C PHE A 616 -13.94 -10.51 23.97
N PRO A 617 -14.85 -10.22 24.94
CA PRO A 617 -15.87 -9.18 24.77
C PRO A 617 -15.39 -7.74 25.04
N ARG A 618 -14.22 -7.54 25.62
CA ARG A 618 -13.69 -6.20 25.95
C ARG A 618 -12.22 -6.24 26.36
N PHE A 619 -11.53 -5.11 26.28
CA PHE A 619 -10.15 -4.96 26.71
C PHE A 619 -10.01 -4.43 28.14
N THR A 620 -11.07 -3.90 28.76
CA THR A 620 -11.06 -3.31 30.12
C THR A 620 -12.04 -4.02 31.03
N TYR A 621 -11.60 -4.33 32.25
CA TYR A 621 -12.31 -5.09 33.24
C TYR A 621 -12.17 -4.46 34.64
N VAL A 622 -12.98 -4.90 35.60
CA VAL A 622 -12.81 -4.56 37.02
C VAL A 622 -12.48 -5.81 37.86
N ALA A 623 -11.76 -5.61 38.95
CA ALA A 623 -11.43 -6.69 39.87
C ALA A 623 -12.72 -7.39 40.41
N GLY A 624 -12.67 -8.71 40.53
CA GLY A 624 -13.79 -9.56 40.83
C GLY A 624 -14.55 -10.11 39.64
N GLU A 625 -14.30 -9.60 38.41
CA GLU A 625 -14.84 -10.19 37.20
C GLU A 625 -14.00 -11.40 36.75
N THR A 626 -14.55 -12.17 35.80
CA THR A 626 -13.81 -13.25 35.16
C THR A 626 -13.49 -12.82 33.72
N TYR A 627 -12.20 -12.79 33.38
CA TYR A 627 -11.78 -12.72 31.97
C TYR A 627 -12.03 -14.07 31.34
N ARG A 628 -12.63 -14.06 30.14
CA ARG A 628 -12.90 -15.25 29.36
C ARG A 628 -12.59 -15.01 27.90
N ALA A 629 -11.84 -15.92 27.27
CA ALA A 629 -11.53 -15.88 25.84
C ALA A 629 -11.75 -17.25 25.20
N ASN A 630 -12.39 -17.27 24.02
CA ASN A 630 -12.38 -18.41 23.12
C ASN A 630 -11.15 -18.30 22.23
N LEU A 631 -10.27 -19.29 22.29
CA LEU A 631 -9.08 -19.38 21.45
C LEU A 631 -9.44 -20.09 20.16
N GLU A 632 -9.01 -19.51 19.04
CA GLU A 632 -9.25 -20.06 17.71
C GLU A 632 -7.93 -20.27 16.97
N ILE A 633 -7.89 -21.25 16.06
CA ILE A 633 -6.75 -21.46 15.16
C ILE A 633 -7.25 -21.47 13.73
N ARG A 634 -6.63 -20.68 12.87
CA ARG A 634 -6.76 -20.80 11.42
C ARG A 634 -5.55 -21.57 10.88
N ASN A 635 -5.83 -22.67 10.20
CA ASN A 635 -4.79 -23.51 9.59
C ASN A 635 -4.54 -23.06 8.15
N LEU A 636 -3.41 -22.47 7.88
CA LEU A 636 -2.98 -22.05 6.54
C LEU A 636 -1.82 -22.92 6.02
N THR A 637 -1.58 -24.09 6.65
CA THR A 637 -0.61 -25.08 6.17
C THR A 637 -1.23 -25.99 5.11
N GLU A 638 -0.44 -26.88 4.53
CA GLU A 638 -0.89 -27.86 3.53
C GLU A 638 -1.59 -29.09 4.13
N LYS A 639 -1.48 -29.30 5.44
CA LYS A 639 -1.95 -30.50 6.12
C LYS A 639 -2.92 -30.16 7.23
N PRO A 640 -3.84 -31.06 7.57
CA PRO A 640 -4.66 -30.90 8.76
C PRO A 640 -3.81 -30.76 10.03
N LEU A 641 -4.26 -29.93 10.96
CA LEU A 641 -3.84 -29.99 12.34
C LEU A 641 -4.68 -31.06 13.01
N GLU A 642 -4.05 -32.08 13.55
CA GLU A 642 -4.75 -33.29 14.01
C GLU A 642 -5.55 -33.06 15.30
N ALA A 643 -6.64 -33.78 15.47
CA ALA A 643 -7.37 -33.81 16.74
C ALA A 643 -6.42 -34.28 17.88
N GLY A 644 -6.56 -33.64 19.06
CA GLY A 644 -5.69 -33.87 20.20
C GLY A 644 -4.37 -33.09 20.19
N ALA A 645 -4.02 -32.41 19.10
CA ALA A 645 -2.85 -31.51 19.05
C ALA A 645 -2.94 -30.44 20.14
N ALA A 646 -1.85 -30.23 20.86
CA ALA A 646 -1.77 -29.31 21.99
C ALA A 646 -1.10 -27.99 21.60
N PHE A 647 -1.66 -26.88 22.05
CA PHE A 647 -1.16 -25.53 21.80
C PHE A 647 -1.01 -24.76 23.11
N PRO A 648 0.17 -24.20 23.39
CA PRO A 648 0.42 -23.50 24.64
C PRO A 648 -0.27 -22.14 24.69
N TYR A 649 -0.75 -21.78 25.88
CA TYR A 649 -1.19 -20.42 26.19
C TYR A 649 -0.61 -19.95 27.52
N GLU A 650 -0.61 -18.61 27.71
CA GLU A 650 -0.33 -17.97 29.01
C GLU A 650 -1.39 -16.91 29.25
N LEU A 651 -2.06 -16.96 30.40
CA LEU A 651 -3.09 -16.00 30.80
C LEU A 651 -2.84 -15.56 32.25
N CYS A 652 -2.71 -14.26 32.47
CA CYS A 652 -2.46 -13.69 33.81
C CYS A 652 -1.22 -14.28 34.54
N GLY A 653 -0.21 -14.69 33.77
CA GLY A 653 1.01 -15.34 34.29
C GLY A 653 0.92 -16.85 34.48
N GLU A 654 -0.28 -17.42 34.36
CA GLU A 654 -0.47 -18.88 34.40
C GLU A 654 -0.33 -19.50 33.00
N LYS A 655 0.40 -20.62 32.92
CA LYS A 655 0.65 -21.35 31.67
C LYS A 655 -0.21 -22.60 31.59
N GLY A 656 -0.75 -22.85 30.40
CA GLY A 656 -1.54 -24.03 30.12
C GLY A 656 -1.45 -24.46 28.66
N GLU A 657 -2.21 -25.50 28.32
CA GLU A 657 -2.37 -25.98 26.95
C GLU A 657 -3.86 -26.14 26.63
N VAL A 658 -4.26 -25.75 25.42
CA VAL A 658 -5.54 -26.19 24.84
C VAL A 658 -5.30 -27.32 23.88
N ARG A 659 -6.23 -28.26 23.79
CA ARG A 659 -6.15 -29.41 22.89
C ARG A 659 -7.32 -29.38 21.93
N LEU A 660 -7.02 -29.57 20.62
CA LEU A 660 -8.04 -29.60 19.61
C LEU A 660 -9.02 -30.75 19.85
N ALA A 661 -10.31 -30.45 19.91
CA ALA A 661 -11.35 -31.46 19.94
C ALA A 661 -11.45 -32.18 18.59
N ASP A 662 -11.38 -31.43 17.50
CA ASP A 662 -11.47 -31.91 16.13
C ASP A 662 -10.27 -31.42 15.29
N ALA A 663 -9.95 -32.16 14.24
CA ALA A 663 -8.93 -31.71 13.28
C ALA A 663 -9.35 -30.41 12.58
N ILE A 664 -8.36 -29.56 12.28
CA ILE A 664 -8.55 -28.33 11.50
C ILE A 664 -7.92 -28.53 10.12
N ALA A 665 -8.74 -28.63 9.09
CA ALA A 665 -8.25 -28.79 7.71
C ALA A 665 -7.60 -27.49 7.19
N PRO A 666 -6.79 -27.57 6.13
CA PRO A 666 -6.23 -26.39 5.48
C PRO A 666 -7.30 -25.37 5.08
N GLY A 667 -7.06 -24.08 5.36
CA GLY A 667 -7.96 -22.97 5.12
C GLY A 667 -9.05 -22.76 6.17
N GLU A 668 -9.28 -23.72 7.07
CA GLU A 668 -10.31 -23.62 8.11
C GLU A 668 -9.84 -22.83 9.34
N VAL A 669 -10.82 -22.17 9.98
CA VAL A 669 -10.69 -21.60 11.32
C VAL A 669 -11.66 -22.28 12.26
N LYS A 670 -11.17 -22.75 13.43
CA LYS A 670 -11.99 -23.43 14.45
C LYS A 670 -11.56 -23.06 15.86
N SER A 671 -12.46 -23.20 16.81
CA SER A 671 -12.15 -23.08 18.23
C SER A 671 -11.15 -24.15 18.67
N ALA A 672 -10.13 -23.71 19.40
CA ALA A 672 -9.14 -24.59 20.04
C ALA A 672 -9.47 -24.82 21.53
N GLY A 673 -10.40 -24.03 22.09
CA GLY A 673 -10.84 -24.11 23.49
C GLY A 673 -11.10 -22.76 24.12
N THR A 674 -11.56 -22.78 25.37
CA THR A 674 -11.83 -21.57 26.15
C THR A 674 -10.88 -21.49 27.34
N VAL A 675 -10.38 -20.28 27.63
CA VAL A 675 -9.53 -19.99 28.80
C VAL A 675 -10.17 -18.92 29.66
N GLU A 676 -9.98 -19.04 30.99
CA GLU A 676 -10.59 -18.13 31.94
C GLU A 676 -9.59 -17.76 33.05
N CYS A 677 -9.74 -16.56 33.59
CA CYS A 677 -8.98 -16.06 34.72
C CYS A 677 -9.88 -15.18 35.63
N VAL A 678 -9.93 -15.47 36.90
CA VAL A 678 -10.59 -14.59 37.87
C VAL A 678 -9.67 -13.41 38.17
N LEU A 679 -10.17 -12.21 37.93
CA LEU A 679 -9.39 -10.98 38.03
C LEU A 679 -9.39 -10.48 39.47
N THR A 680 -8.22 -10.28 40.03
CA THR A 680 -8.03 -9.88 41.44
C THR A 680 -7.56 -8.43 41.57
N ASP A 681 -7.71 -7.85 42.78
CA ASP A 681 -7.19 -6.50 43.07
C ASP A 681 -5.68 -6.38 42.82
N ALA A 682 -4.90 -7.45 43.02
CA ALA A 682 -3.47 -7.45 42.72
C ALA A 682 -3.13 -7.26 41.23
N MET A 683 -4.10 -7.43 40.36
CA MET A 683 -3.94 -7.25 38.91
C MET A 683 -4.21 -5.81 38.43
N THR A 684 -4.76 -4.96 39.31
CA THR A 684 -5.16 -3.58 38.97
C THR A 684 -3.99 -2.61 38.79
N ALA A 685 -2.78 -2.98 39.22
CA ALA A 685 -1.59 -2.12 39.17
C ALA A 685 -0.73 -2.36 37.94
N LYS A 686 -1.15 -3.20 36.96
CA LYS A 686 -0.35 -3.53 35.79
C LYS A 686 -1.22 -4.08 34.67
N ARG A 687 -0.71 -3.96 33.45
CA ARG A 687 -1.27 -4.56 32.23
C ARG A 687 -1.24 -6.09 32.36
N GLN A 688 -2.32 -6.74 31.96
CA GLN A 688 -2.43 -8.19 31.84
C GLN A 688 -2.27 -8.59 30.36
N THR A 689 -1.87 -9.83 30.11
CA THR A 689 -1.65 -10.33 28.75
C THR A 689 -2.19 -11.74 28.62
N LEU A 690 -2.93 -11.99 27.55
CA LEU A 690 -3.19 -13.32 27.03
C LEU A 690 -2.19 -13.59 25.91
N ARG A 691 -1.41 -14.69 26.01
CA ARG A 691 -0.58 -15.21 24.92
C ARG A 691 -1.14 -16.53 24.44
N PHE A 692 -1.20 -16.70 23.12
CA PHE A 692 -1.60 -17.94 22.50
C PHE A 692 -0.73 -18.20 21.27
N GLY A 693 0.06 -19.28 21.32
CA GLY A 693 1.07 -19.54 20.31
C GLY A 693 2.06 -18.38 20.13
N SER A 694 2.12 -17.84 18.91
CA SER A 694 2.97 -16.68 18.57
C SER A 694 2.29 -15.32 18.81
N ASN A 695 1.01 -15.28 19.19
CA ASN A 695 0.20 -14.07 19.25
C ASN A 695 -0.11 -13.67 20.70
N GLU A 696 -0.40 -12.38 20.93
CA GLU A 696 -0.72 -11.86 22.24
C GLU A 696 -1.72 -10.70 22.20
N TRP A 697 -2.49 -10.55 23.28
CA TRP A 697 -3.45 -9.46 23.50
C TRP A 697 -3.30 -8.94 24.90
N ASN A 698 -3.22 -7.60 25.02
CA ASN A 698 -3.19 -6.90 26.29
C ASN A 698 -4.61 -6.54 26.73
N PHE A 699 -4.85 -6.59 28.04
CA PHE A 699 -6.07 -6.09 28.66
C PHE A 699 -5.77 -5.49 30.02
N TRP A 700 -6.70 -4.70 30.55
CA TRP A 700 -6.51 -3.92 31.78
C TRP A 700 -7.57 -4.26 32.80
N VAL A 701 -7.17 -4.31 34.05
CA VAL A 701 -8.04 -4.56 35.23
C VAL A 701 -7.99 -3.32 36.12
N TYR A 702 -9.14 -2.80 36.42
CA TYR A 702 -9.30 -1.63 37.31
C TYR A 702 -9.91 -2.03 38.65
N PRO A 703 -9.74 -1.21 39.72
CA PRO A 703 -10.42 -1.46 41.02
C PRO A 703 -11.94 -1.47 40.82
N LYS A 704 -12.61 -2.32 41.60
CA LYS A 704 -14.08 -2.44 41.57
C LYS A 704 -14.77 -1.15 41.98
N GLU A 705 -14.23 -0.50 43.00
CA GLU A 705 -14.70 0.79 43.47
C GLU A 705 -13.54 1.79 43.41
N GLU A 706 -13.69 2.80 42.62
CA GLU A 706 -12.75 3.90 42.59
C GLU A 706 -13.54 5.21 42.75
N ARG A 707 -13.38 5.87 43.89
CA ARG A 707 -13.95 7.18 44.14
C ARG A 707 -12.83 8.16 44.42
N CYS A 708 -12.80 9.23 43.69
CA CYS A 708 -11.88 10.32 43.91
C CYS A 708 -12.67 11.60 44.13
N ALA A 709 -12.56 12.16 45.32
CA ALA A 709 -13.00 13.52 45.53
C ALA A 709 -11.92 14.48 45.00
N MET A 710 -12.36 15.59 44.39
CA MET A 710 -11.43 16.64 43.99
C MET A 710 -10.70 17.18 45.21
N PRO A 711 -9.35 17.31 45.17
CA PRO A 711 -8.59 17.85 46.30
C PRO A 711 -9.05 19.26 46.67
N GLY A 712 -9.08 19.56 47.96
CA GLY A 712 -9.41 20.91 48.43
C GLY A 712 -8.48 21.97 47.80
N GLY A 713 -9.05 23.06 47.33
CA GLY A 713 -8.30 24.12 46.63
C GLY A 713 -8.16 23.95 45.13
N VAL A 714 -8.54 22.81 44.56
CA VAL A 714 -8.61 22.64 43.10
C VAL A 714 -9.99 23.03 42.59
N VAL A 715 -10.05 23.82 41.53
CA VAL A 715 -11.27 24.19 40.81
C VAL A 715 -11.39 23.33 39.56
N GLU A 716 -12.44 22.54 39.47
CA GLU A 716 -12.75 21.78 38.24
C GLU A 716 -13.79 22.56 37.43
N THR A 717 -13.47 22.95 36.21
CA THR A 717 -14.38 23.73 35.37
C THR A 717 -14.09 23.56 33.88
N ALA A 718 -15.13 23.76 33.08
CA ALA A 718 -15.03 23.93 31.63
C ALA A 718 -15.23 25.40 31.19
N ASP A 719 -15.55 26.28 32.16
CA ASP A 719 -15.75 27.72 31.90
C ASP A 719 -14.43 28.48 32.01
N LEU A 720 -14.08 29.19 30.97
CA LEU A 720 -12.82 29.94 30.89
C LEU A 720 -12.79 31.10 31.88
N ALA A 721 -13.93 31.79 32.10
CA ALA A 721 -13.96 32.93 33.00
C ALA A 721 -13.75 32.49 34.47
N GLU A 722 -14.38 31.40 34.85
CA GLU A 722 -14.16 30.77 36.15
C GLU A 722 -12.70 30.32 36.32
N ALA A 723 -12.15 29.67 35.29
CA ALA A 723 -10.74 29.26 35.30
C ALA A 723 -9.80 30.44 35.47
N LYS A 724 -10.01 31.56 34.81
CA LYS A 724 -9.20 32.78 34.92
C LYS A 724 -9.29 33.40 36.32
N ALA A 725 -10.50 33.50 36.87
CA ALA A 725 -10.69 34.01 38.21
C ALA A 725 -9.94 33.18 39.24
N ALA A 726 -10.05 31.85 39.17
CA ALA A 726 -9.36 30.94 40.08
C ALA A 726 -7.82 31.03 39.93
N LEU A 727 -7.31 31.12 38.70
CA LEU A 727 -5.87 31.25 38.45
C LEU A 727 -5.30 32.57 38.96
N ALA A 728 -6.06 33.67 38.85
CA ALA A 728 -5.69 34.98 39.42
C ALA A 728 -5.58 34.94 40.96
N GLU A 729 -6.43 34.15 41.64
CA GLU A 729 -6.37 33.88 43.06
C GLU A 729 -5.20 32.94 43.45
N GLY A 730 -4.46 32.40 42.52
CA GLY A 730 -3.35 31.47 42.74
C GLY A 730 -3.79 30.03 42.96
N ARG A 731 -5.01 29.67 42.61
CA ARG A 731 -5.56 28.32 42.76
C ARG A 731 -5.07 27.37 41.63
N THR A 732 -5.21 26.07 41.91
CA THR A 732 -5.05 25.03 40.88
C THR A 732 -6.38 24.83 40.16
N VAL A 733 -6.36 24.80 38.85
CA VAL A 733 -7.52 24.58 37.99
C VAL A 733 -7.34 23.31 37.16
N LEU A 734 -8.32 22.38 37.25
CA LEU A 734 -8.51 21.29 36.29
C LEU A 734 -9.51 21.79 35.25
N TYR A 735 -9.02 22.04 34.04
CA TYR A 735 -9.80 22.58 32.94
C TYR A 735 -10.15 21.49 31.92
N SER A 736 -11.46 21.32 31.67
CA SER A 736 -12.00 20.35 30.67
C SER A 736 -12.74 21.04 29.52
N GLY A 737 -12.63 22.35 29.40
CA GLY A 737 -13.25 23.11 28.31
C GLY A 737 -12.51 23.03 26.99
N THR A 738 -12.95 23.81 26.01
CA THR A 738 -12.33 23.89 24.70
C THR A 738 -11.31 25.04 24.64
N SER A 739 -10.30 24.94 23.81
CA SER A 739 -9.41 26.02 23.41
C SER A 739 -9.89 26.66 22.11
N PHE A 740 -9.28 27.76 21.73
CA PHE A 740 -9.57 28.49 20.48
C PHE A 740 -9.51 27.58 19.24
N LYS A 741 -8.50 26.72 19.20
CA LYS A 741 -8.33 25.69 18.17
C LYS A 741 -8.37 24.31 18.83
N SER A 742 -9.55 23.74 18.93
CA SER A 742 -9.73 22.40 19.45
C SER A 742 -10.63 21.57 18.53
N ALA A 743 -10.35 20.30 18.45
CA ALA A 743 -11.12 19.34 17.65
C ALA A 743 -11.49 18.12 18.48
N LYS A 744 -12.50 17.37 18.04
CA LYS A 744 -12.89 16.12 18.71
C LYS A 744 -12.04 14.95 18.21
N GLY A 745 -11.48 14.20 19.14
CA GLY A 745 -10.68 13.02 18.89
C GLY A 745 -11.51 11.77 18.66
N GLN A 746 -10.85 10.74 18.22
CA GLN A 746 -11.32 9.35 18.10
C GLN A 746 -10.16 8.41 18.38
N PHE A 747 -10.44 7.15 18.69
CA PHE A 747 -9.41 6.13 18.83
C PHE A 747 -8.77 5.77 17.49
N LYS A 748 -9.59 5.67 16.44
CA LYS A 748 -9.15 5.33 15.09
C LYS A 748 -8.18 6.39 14.55
N SER A 749 -7.06 5.94 13.97
CA SER A 749 -6.14 6.82 13.25
C SER A 749 -6.80 7.43 12.00
N VAL A 750 -6.17 8.46 11.43
CA VAL A 750 -6.51 8.95 10.08
C VAL A 750 -6.48 7.77 9.10
N TYR A 751 -7.46 7.74 8.21
CA TYR A 751 -7.48 6.82 7.09
C TYR A 751 -6.71 7.42 5.92
N TRP A 752 -5.68 6.77 5.44
CA TRP A 752 -4.80 7.15 4.33
C TRP A 752 -4.19 8.54 4.50
N SER A 753 -4.97 9.57 4.25
CA SER A 753 -4.58 10.98 4.36
C SER A 753 -5.82 11.82 4.65
N ALA A 754 -5.77 12.65 5.70
CA ALA A 754 -6.84 13.59 6.01
C ALA A 754 -7.02 14.65 4.91
N ARG A 755 -5.97 14.90 4.13
CA ARG A 755 -5.99 15.81 3.00
C ARG A 755 -6.79 15.25 1.81
N TRP A 756 -6.58 13.97 1.47
CA TRP A 756 -7.25 13.31 0.35
C TRP A 756 -8.65 12.81 0.66
N PHE A 757 -8.86 12.40 1.90
CA PHE A 757 -10.13 11.81 2.37
C PHE A 757 -10.73 12.60 3.53
N PRO A 758 -10.98 13.91 3.37
CA PRO A 758 -11.49 14.74 4.47
C PRO A 758 -12.86 14.26 4.97
N VAL A 759 -13.69 13.67 4.10
CA VAL A 759 -15.01 13.14 4.49
C VAL A 759 -14.87 11.90 5.38
N ALA A 760 -13.87 11.04 5.12
CA ALA A 760 -13.59 9.87 5.96
C ALA A 760 -12.93 10.25 7.30
N ASN A 761 -12.33 11.44 7.37
CA ASN A 761 -11.57 11.95 8.51
C ASN A 761 -12.25 13.21 9.08
N THR A 762 -13.49 13.06 9.58
CA THR A 762 -14.32 14.17 10.09
C THR A 762 -13.98 14.63 11.51
N THR A 763 -13.05 13.93 12.18
CA THR A 763 -12.53 14.26 13.50
C THR A 763 -11.17 14.93 13.41
N ALA A 764 -10.49 15.14 14.54
CA ALA A 764 -9.11 15.64 14.51
C ALA A 764 -8.23 14.76 13.62
N ALA A 765 -7.38 15.39 12.83
CA ALA A 765 -6.43 14.72 11.95
C ALA A 765 -5.28 14.08 12.77
N ALA A 766 -5.61 13.09 13.61
CA ALA A 766 -4.70 12.49 14.58
C ALA A 766 -4.27 11.07 14.18
N LEU A 767 -3.00 10.77 14.43
CA LEU A 767 -2.37 9.46 14.28
C LEU A 767 -2.12 8.79 15.65
N GLY A 768 -2.98 9.06 16.63
CA GLY A 768 -2.84 8.63 18.03
C GLY A 768 -2.28 9.70 18.95
N THR A 769 -1.94 9.30 20.16
CA THR A 769 -1.36 10.17 21.21
C THR A 769 -0.14 9.50 21.82
N TRP A 770 0.95 10.24 21.95
CA TRP A 770 2.09 9.86 22.78
C TRP A 770 1.87 10.34 24.22
N PHE A 771 2.20 9.51 25.20
CA PHE A 771 2.07 9.82 26.62
C PHE A 771 3.43 9.87 27.31
N ASP A 772 3.67 10.91 28.10
CA ASP A 772 4.79 10.94 29.05
C ASP A 772 4.46 10.06 30.27
N THR A 773 4.75 8.77 30.14
CA THR A 773 4.47 7.76 31.18
C THR A 773 5.22 8.00 32.51
N LYS A 774 6.21 8.91 32.48
CA LYS A 774 6.95 9.31 33.68
C LYS A 774 6.31 10.47 34.45
N HIS A 775 5.34 11.15 33.83
CA HIS A 775 4.66 12.27 34.44
C HIS A 775 3.80 11.80 35.63
N PRO A 776 3.91 12.44 36.81
CA PRO A 776 3.21 11.98 38.02
C PRO A 776 1.68 11.91 37.90
N ALA A 777 1.07 12.67 36.99
CA ALA A 777 -0.37 12.60 36.71
C ALA A 777 -0.84 11.25 36.20
N LEU A 778 0.07 10.46 35.60
CA LEU A 778 -0.20 9.11 35.10
C LEU A 778 0.30 8.01 36.05
N ALA A 779 0.90 8.32 37.19
CA ALA A 779 1.47 7.34 38.11
C ALA A 779 0.46 6.30 38.61
N GLY A 780 -0.80 6.70 38.74
CA GLY A 780 -1.92 5.81 39.13
C GLY A 780 -2.61 5.15 37.95
N PHE A 781 -2.34 5.57 36.74
CA PHE A 781 -2.94 5.05 35.48
C PHE A 781 -1.86 4.36 34.66
N VAL A 782 -1.71 3.05 34.87
CA VAL A 782 -0.68 2.27 34.15
C VAL A 782 -0.97 2.26 32.64
N THR A 783 -0.10 2.91 31.88
CA THR A 783 -0.22 3.03 30.44
C THR A 783 1.12 2.89 29.75
N ASP A 784 1.11 2.46 28.49
CA ASP A 784 2.25 2.60 27.60
C ASP A 784 2.31 4.05 27.05
N ASP A 785 3.36 4.35 26.31
CA ASP A 785 3.61 5.68 25.74
C ASP A 785 2.80 5.98 24.45
N PHE A 786 1.73 5.23 24.21
CA PHE A 786 0.87 5.40 23.03
C PHE A 786 -0.59 5.08 23.34
N THR A 787 -1.48 5.39 22.40
CA THR A 787 -2.91 5.08 22.48
C THR A 787 -3.13 3.59 22.27
N ASP A 788 -3.22 2.80 23.35
CA ASP A 788 -3.57 1.38 23.36
C ASP A 788 -5.08 1.20 23.64
N TRP A 789 -5.60 -0.03 23.58
CA TRP A 789 -7.03 -0.33 23.73
C TRP A 789 -7.70 0.20 25.01
N GLN A 790 -6.96 0.39 26.10
CA GLN A 790 -7.53 1.04 27.29
C GLN A 790 -7.96 2.49 27.04
N TRP A 791 -7.40 3.14 26.03
CA TRP A 791 -7.74 4.52 25.65
C TRP A 791 -8.91 4.60 24.66
N TYR A 792 -9.51 3.46 24.27
CA TYR A 792 -10.56 3.45 23.27
C TYR A 792 -11.72 4.37 23.64
N SER A 793 -12.35 4.15 24.79
CA SER A 793 -13.49 4.95 25.26
C SER A 793 -13.09 6.39 25.60
N LEU A 794 -11.92 6.58 26.21
CA LEU A 794 -11.38 7.89 26.55
C LEU A 794 -11.12 8.76 25.30
N SER A 795 -10.68 8.17 24.20
CA SER A 795 -10.37 8.89 22.97
C SER A 795 -11.62 9.32 22.19
N GLN A 796 -12.75 8.65 22.37
CA GLN A 796 -13.98 8.98 21.65
C GLN A 796 -14.55 10.31 22.13
N GLY A 797 -14.47 11.32 21.28
CA GLY A 797 -14.93 12.68 21.57
C GLY A 797 -14.01 13.48 22.51
N ALA A 798 -12.80 12.96 22.80
CA ALA A 798 -11.79 13.70 23.56
C ALA A 798 -11.51 15.06 22.91
N THR A 799 -11.23 16.07 23.69
CA THR A 799 -10.83 17.39 23.18
C THR A 799 -9.33 17.39 22.90
N ILE A 800 -8.95 17.59 21.65
CA ILE A 800 -7.57 17.78 21.20
C ILE A 800 -7.33 19.26 21.01
N HIS A 801 -6.38 19.82 21.75
CA HIS A 801 -6.03 21.25 21.72
C HIS A 801 -4.86 21.48 20.78
N ALA A 802 -5.00 22.34 19.79
CA ALA A 802 -3.86 22.83 19.02
C ALA A 802 -3.30 24.09 19.72
N LEU A 803 -2.02 24.04 20.08
CA LEU A 803 -1.35 25.03 20.90
C LEU A 803 -0.38 25.86 20.08
N LYS A 804 -0.40 27.19 20.29
CA LYS A 804 0.52 28.13 19.67
C LYS A 804 1.43 28.76 20.72
N GLY A 805 2.60 29.21 20.28
CA GLY A 805 3.49 30.03 21.11
C GLY A 805 4.04 29.36 22.37
N MET A 806 3.99 28.00 22.43
CA MET A 806 4.52 27.26 23.57
C MET A 806 6.04 27.37 23.63
N PRO A 807 6.62 27.64 24.84
CA PRO A 807 8.06 27.66 25.02
C PRO A 807 8.72 26.34 24.60
N GLU A 808 9.99 26.39 24.21
CA GLU A 808 10.75 25.20 23.81
C GLU A 808 10.82 24.14 24.92
N ALA A 809 10.90 24.60 26.17
CA ALA A 809 10.91 23.72 27.35
C ALA A 809 9.56 23.03 27.64
N PHE A 810 8.47 23.43 27.00
CA PHE A 810 7.16 22.84 27.24
C PHE A 810 7.11 21.39 26.76
N ARG A 811 6.55 20.54 27.61
CA ARG A 811 6.31 19.12 27.33
C ARG A 811 4.88 18.77 27.74
N PRO A 812 4.02 18.35 26.79
CA PRO A 812 2.68 17.89 27.14
C PRO A 812 2.72 16.50 27.79
N ILE A 813 1.71 16.18 28.57
CA ILE A 813 1.52 14.86 29.21
C ILE A 813 0.95 13.88 28.19
N GLY A 814 -0.03 14.33 27.40
CA GLY A 814 -0.60 13.63 26.25
C GLY A 814 -0.41 14.46 24.99
N LEU A 815 0.61 14.12 24.21
CA LEU A 815 0.98 14.75 22.95
C LEU A 815 0.21 14.06 21.82
N SER A 816 -0.85 14.71 21.30
CA SER A 816 -1.57 14.17 20.16
C SER A 816 -0.72 14.27 18.88
N VAL A 817 -0.62 13.19 18.12
CA VAL A 817 0.14 13.13 16.88
C VAL A 817 -0.75 13.65 15.75
N ASN A 818 -0.53 14.89 15.31
CA ASN A 818 -1.26 15.42 14.18
C ASN A 818 -0.75 14.82 12.86
N ASP A 819 -1.63 14.65 11.87
CA ASP A 819 -1.26 14.15 10.55
C ASP A 819 -0.11 14.99 9.95
N PHE A 820 0.87 14.33 9.34
CA PHE A 820 2.09 14.98 8.84
C PHE A 820 1.83 15.99 7.70
N HIS A 821 0.70 15.90 7.02
CA HIS A 821 0.30 16.91 6.02
C HIS A 821 0.02 18.28 6.67
N PHE A 822 -0.40 18.30 7.92
CA PHE A 822 -0.72 19.51 8.66
C PHE A 822 0.31 19.84 9.75
N SER A 823 0.79 18.83 10.47
CA SER A 823 1.81 18.95 11.54
C SER A 823 1.50 20.03 12.59
N ASP A 824 0.24 20.21 12.97
CA ASP A 824 -0.12 21.11 14.07
C ASP A 824 0.43 20.56 15.39
N PHE A 825 0.89 21.44 16.28
CA PHE A 825 1.29 21.05 17.62
C PHE A 825 0.04 20.88 18.49
N THR A 826 -0.31 19.63 18.79
CA THR A 826 -1.58 19.27 19.43
C THR A 826 -1.36 18.46 20.71
N ALA A 827 -2.23 18.64 21.69
CA ALA A 827 -2.18 17.93 22.96
C ALA A 827 -3.59 17.59 23.48
N THR A 828 -3.70 16.44 24.15
CA THR A 828 -4.92 16.03 24.86
C THR A 828 -4.84 16.32 26.35
N MET A 829 -3.61 16.36 26.91
CA MET A 829 -3.38 16.58 28.32
C MET A 829 -2.07 17.36 28.53
N PHE A 830 -2.11 18.45 29.30
CA PHE A 830 -0.93 19.25 29.62
C PHE A 830 -1.10 20.11 30.87
N GLU A 831 0.01 20.62 31.37
CA GLU A 831 0.07 21.48 32.51
C GLU A 831 0.93 22.72 32.27
N VAL A 832 0.48 23.89 32.72
CA VAL A 832 1.23 25.14 32.74
C VAL A 832 0.95 25.94 34.03
N LEU A 833 1.88 26.79 34.41
CA LEU A 833 1.64 27.82 35.41
C LEU A 833 1.17 29.10 34.73
N VAL A 834 0.11 29.72 35.21
CA VAL A 834 -0.43 30.96 34.65
C VAL A 834 -0.57 31.98 35.77
N GLY A 835 0.09 33.12 35.67
CA GLY A 835 0.12 34.11 36.75
C GLY A 835 0.63 33.47 38.05
N LYS A 836 -0.20 33.45 39.08
CA LYS A 836 0.05 32.83 40.38
C LYS A 836 -0.48 31.40 40.44
N GLY A 837 -1.36 31.02 39.53
CA GLY A 837 -2.11 29.78 39.54
C GLY A 837 -1.44 28.63 38.75
N ARG A 838 -2.04 27.46 38.83
CA ARG A 838 -1.67 26.26 38.13
C ARG A 838 -2.85 25.80 37.27
N LEU A 839 -2.63 25.68 35.97
CA LEU A 839 -3.63 25.19 34.99
C LEU A 839 -3.24 23.78 34.53
N PHE A 840 -4.09 22.80 34.84
CA PHE A 840 -4.01 21.46 34.27
C PHE A 840 -5.17 21.29 33.27
N VAL A 841 -4.86 21.04 32.01
CA VAL A 841 -5.85 20.82 30.96
C VAL A 841 -5.95 19.34 30.68
N CYS A 842 -7.19 18.82 30.67
CA CYS A 842 -7.47 17.43 30.33
C CYS A 842 -8.61 17.39 29.29
N GLY A 843 -8.31 16.93 28.09
CA GLY A 843 -9.28 16.76 27.01
C GLY A 843 -10.12 15.49 27.09
N TYR A 844 -9.79 14.58 28.02
CA TYR A 844 -10.54 13.34 28.24
C TYR A 844 -11.70 13.59 29.22
N ASP A 845 -12.83 12.89 29.01
CA ASP A 845 -13.95 12.94 29.94
C ASP A 845 -13.64 12.13 31.22
N LEU A 846 -13.16 12.82 32.24
CA LEU A 846 -12.86 12.25 33.53
C LEU A 846 -14.11 11.91 34.39
N ASN A 847 -15.30 12.31 33.92
CA ASN A 847 -16.56 12.08 34.59
C ASN A 847 -17.40 10.96 33.94
N ALA A 848 -16.90 10.35 32.89
CA ALA A 848 -17.56 9.21 32.24
C ALA A 848 -17.65 8.00 33.19
N ASP A 849 -18.77 7.27 33.15
CA ASP A 849 -19.00 6.08 33.98
C ASP A 849 -18.30 4.83 33.40
N THR A 850 -17.01 4.95 33.12
CA THR A 850 -16.17 3.82 32.70
C THR A 850 -15.03 3.58 33.67
N PRO A 851 -14.54 2.35 33.84
CA PRO A 851 -13.46 2.04 34.78
C PRO A 851 -12.18 2.83 34.49
N GLU A 852 -11.80 2.95 33.23
CA GLU A 852 -10.60 3.69 32.77
C GLU A 852 -10.73 5.19 33.05
N SER A 853 -11.90 5.79 32.84
CA SER A 853 -12.14 7.21 33.16
C SER A 853 -12.02 7.48 34.67
N LYS A 854 -12.67 6.65 35.48
CA LYS A 854 -12.59 6.74 36.97
C LYS A 854 -11.15 6.61 37.43
N ARG A 855 -10.38 5.66 36.87
CA ARG A 855 -8.98 5.45 37.21
C ARG A 855 -8.09 6.61 36.82
N LEU A 856 -8.27 7.14 35.60
CA LEU A 856 -7.52 8.31 35.11
C LEU A 856 -7.83 9.53 36.00
N ARG A 857 -9.12 9.74 36.35
CA ARG A 857 -9.54 10.79 37.28
C ARG A 857 -8.84 10.65 38.65
N ALA A 858 -8.82 9.45 39.19
CA ALA A 858 -8.18 9.21 40.50
C ALA A 858 -6.67 9.52 40.46
N SER A 859 -5.99 9.15 39.35
CA SER A 859 -4.58 9.45 39.15
C SER A 859 -4.33 10.96 39.02
N VAL A 860 -5.14 11.66 38.25
CA VAL A 860 -5.07 13.14 38.09
C VAL A 860 -5.37 13.85 39.41
N CYS A 861 -6.40 13.46 40.15
CA CYS A 861 -6.73 14.05 41.43
C CYS A 861 -5.61 13.87 42.45
N ALA A 862 -5.03 12.66 42.50
CA ALA A 862 -3.90 12.40 43.41
C ALA A 862 -2.70 13.30 43.10
N TYR A 863 -2.42 13.52 41.80
CA TYR A 863 -1.38 14.43 41.37
C TYR A 863 -1.68 15.90 41.71
N LEU A 864 -2.92 16.36 41.48
CA LEU A 864 -3.30 17.76 41.73
C LEU A 864 -3.32 18.14 43.24
N ALA A 865 -3.36 17.16 44.15
CA ALA A 865 -3.20 17.39 45.58
C ALA A 865 -1.77 17.84 45.97
N GLY A 866 -0.78 17.60 45.08
CA GLY A 866 0.63 17.94 45.28
C GLY A 866 1.09 19.17 44.51
N ALA A 867 2.38 19.45 44.56
CA ALA A 867 3.01 20.51 43.78
C ALA A 867 3.04 20.14 42.26
N PRO A 868 3.11 21.16 41.38
CA PRO A 868 3.28 20.89 39.95
C PRO A 868 4.60 20.15 39.64
N ALA A 869 4.63 19.40 38.56
CA ALA A 869 5.81 18.67 38.14
C ALA A 869 7.01 19.61 37.94
N SER A 870 8.21 19.11 38.23
CA SER A 870 9.44 19.85 37.96
C SER A 870 9.55 20.16 36.44
N GLY A 871 9.80 21.42 36.11
CA GLY A 871 9.92 21.85 34.73
C GLY A 871 8.61 22.36 34.09
N THR A 872 7.49 22.37 34.84
CA THR A 872 6.24 22.98 34.39
C THR A 872 6.48 24.46 34.01
N VAL A 873 6.21 24.80 32.72
CA VAL A 873 6.48 26.14 32.20
C VAL A 873 5.48 27.17 32.68
N ARG A 874 5.92 28.41 32.76
CA ARG A 874 5.03 29.53 33.11
C ARG A 874 4.64 30.33 31.87
N MET A 875 3.35 30.58 31.75
CA MET A 875 2.73 31.36 30.66
C MET A 875 2.25 32.73 31.23
N ALA A 876 2.22 33.72 30.35
CA ALA A 876 1.57 35.00 30.66
C ALA A 876 0.04 34.83 30.79
N GLU A 877 -0.61 35.63 31.58
CA GLU A 877 -2.08 35.60 31.70
C GLU A 877 -2.80 35.84 30.36
N SER A 878 -2.22 36.72 29.52
CA SER A 878 -2.73 37.00 28.16
C SER A 878 -2.76 35.75 27.27
N TRP A 879 -1.89 34.80 27.49
CA TRP A 879 -1.88 33.54 26.72
C TRP A 879 -3.23 32.79 26.79
N LEU A 880 -3.95 32.92 27.92
CA LEU A 880 -5.29 32.33 28.05
C LEU A 880 -6.29 32.99 27.10
N ASP A 881 -6.15 34.30 26.87
CA ASP A 881 -7.01 34.98 25.91
C ASP A 881 -6.71 34.61 24.48
N ASP A 882 -5.45 34.35 24.17
CA ASP A 882 -5.01 33.98 22.83
C ASP A 882 -5.34 32.50 22.47
N GLU A 883 -5.28 31.56 23.45
CA GLU A 883 -5.45 30.13 23.20
C GLU A 883 -6.85 29.62 23.52
N PHE A 884 -7.56 30.19 24.52
CA PHE A 884 -8.81 29.64 25.01
C PHE A 884 -10.03 30.55 24.82
N ALA A 885 -9.85 31.84 24.60
CA ALA A 885 -10.99 32.68 24.29
C ALA A 885 -11.64 32.26 22.97
N ALA A 886 -12.92 31.97 23.02
CA ALA A 886 -13.71 31.89 21.79
C ALA A 886 -13.61 33.22 21.06
N ALA A 887 -13.04 33.25 19.86
CA ALA A 887 -13.19 34.44 19.03
C ALA A 887 -14.67 34.74 18.95
N LYS A 888 -15.06 36.00 19.25
CA LYS A 888 -16.42 36.43 18.93
C LYS A 888 -16.58 36.11 17.44
N ALA A 889 -17.50 35.20 17.12
CA ALA A 889 -17.82 34.94 15.72
C ALA A 889 -18.18 36.30 15.12
N PRO A 890 -17.43 36.82 14.14
CA PRO A 890 -17.82 38.01 13.45
C PRO A 890 -19.17 37.72 12.79
N ASP A 891 -20.03 38.69 12.77
CA ASP A 891 -21.27 38.60 12.02
C ASP A 891 -20.91 38.55 10.52
N LEU A 892 -20.75 37.37 9.98
CA LEU A 892 -20.45 37.13 8.57
C LEU A 892 -21.72 36.90 7.75
N SER A 893 -22.89 37.20 8.31
CA SER A 893 -24.13 37.10 7.56
C SER A 893 -24.04 38.05 6.35
N GLY A 894 -23.65 37.49 5.21
CA GLY A 894 -23.60 38.22 3.94
C GLY A 894 -22.22 38.61 3.39
N ALA A 895 -21.11 38.23 4.00
CA ALA A 895 -19.81 38.43 3.38
C ALA A 895 -19.69 37.60 2.10
N VAL A 896 -19.71 38.22 0.95
CA VAL A 896 -19.54 37.62 -0.37
C VAL A 896 -18.24 38.13 -0.95
N TYR A 897 -17.32 37.22 -1.19
CA TYR A 897 -16.10 37.52 -1.94
C TYR A 897 -16.40 37.24 -3.40
N ASP A 898 -16.68 38.29 -4.19
CA ASP A 898 -16.83 38.14 -5.63
C ASP A 898 -15.44 38.15 -6.26
N VAL A 899 -15.08 37.05 -6.87
CA VAL A 899 -13.87 36.91 -7.66
C VAL A 899 -14.28 36.46 -9.05
N SER A 900 -14.04 37.29 -10.05
CA SER A 900 -14.18 36.88 -11.44
C SER A 900 -12.79 36.78 -12.04
N THR A 901 -12.29 35.58 -12.17
CA THR A 901 -11.02 35.30 -12.80
C THR A 901 -11.16 34.13 -13.78
N ASN A 902 -10.70 34.34 -15.02
CA ASN A 902 -10.52 33.29 -16.01
C ASN A 902 -9.03 33.01 -16.10
N TRP A 903 -8.64 31.74 -16.12
CA TRP A 903 -7.28 31.35 -16.36
C TRP A 903 -7.18 30.17 -17.35
N THR A 904 -6.09 30.15 -18.11
CA THR A 904 -5.79 29.11 -19.10
C THR A 904 -4.58 28.25 -18.69
N GLY A 905 -3.95 28.59 -17.57
CA GLY A 905 -2.89 27.78 -16.97
C GLY A 905 -3.43 26.53 -16.27
N ARG A 906 -2.55 25.57 -16.00
CA ARG A 906 -2.95 24.33 -15.33
C ARG A 906 -3.14 24.47 -13.83
N VAL A 907 -2.52 25.48 -13.22
CA VAL A 907 -2.56 25.71 -11.77
C VAL A 907 -3.04 27.14 -11.50
N PHE A 908 -4.03 27.22 -10.63
CA PHE A 908 -4.51 28.50 -10.09
C PHE A 908 -4.32 28.50 -8.57
N LYS A 909 -3.68 29.56 -8.07
CA LYS A 909 -3.52 29.77 -6.62
C LYS A 909 -4.10 31.12 -6.25
N MET A 910 -4.85 31.16 -5.17
CA MET A 910 -5.43 32.38 -4.61
C MET A 910 -5.36 32.34 -3.10
N GLU A 911 -5.05 33.47 -2.53
CA GLU A 911 -5.14 33.75 -1.10
C GLU A 911 -6.22 34.79 -0.86
N ILE A 912 -7.19 34.48 -0.03
CA ILE A 912 -8.21 35.42 0.43
C ILE A 912 -7.83 35.86 1.82
N ARG A 913 -7.58 37.19 1.99
CA ARG A 913 -7.15 37.76 3.27
C ARG A 913 -8.31 38.41 4.01
N GLY A 914 -8.16 38.53 5.33
CA GLY A 914 -9.11 39.20 6.19
C GLY A 914 -10.37 38.37 6.44
N VAL A 915 -10.31 37.07 6.21
CA VAL A 915 -11.42 36.18 6.50
C VAL A 915 -11.45 35.90 8.00
N PRO A 916 -12.55 36.21 8.69
CA PRO A 916 -12.63 35.95 10.12
C PRO A 916 -12.83 34.44 10.38
N PRO A 917 -12.25 33.88 11.48
CA PRO A 917 -12.42 32.52 11.84
C PRO A 917 -13.89 32.10 12.02
N THR A 918 -14.35 31.12 11.23
CA THR A 918 -15.72 30.62 11.26
C THR A 918 -15.78 29.13 10.97
N THR A 919 -16.82 28.47 11.45
CA THR A 919 -17.16 27.11 11.01
C THR A 919 -18.33 27.20 10.05
N GLY A 920 -18.24 26.57 8.91
CA GLY A 920 -19.26 26.67 7.88
C GLY A 920 -18.92 25.88 6.64
N ASP A 921 -19.45 26.36 5.52
CA ASP A 921 -19.10 25.85 4.20
C ASP A 921 -18.50 27.00 3.37
N VAL A 922 -17.40 26.73 2.68
CA VAL A 922 -16.90 27.56 1.59
C VAL A 922 -17.53 27.04 0.31
N ARG A 923 -18.35 27.86 -0.31
CA ARG A 923 -18.94 27.59 -1.60
C ARG A 923 -18.19 28.31 -2.70
N ILE A 924 -17.72 27.57 -3.67
CA ILE A 924 -17.00 28.08 -4.83
C ILE A 924 -17.86 27.85 -6.05
N ASP A 925 -18.27 28.91 -6.70
CA ASP A 925 -19.03 28.86 -7.95
C ASP A 925 -18.07 28.97 -9.12
N PHE A 926 -18.05 27.96 -10.00
CA PHE A 926 -17.21 27.89 -11.18
C PHE A 926 -18.01 28.05 -12.45
N HIS A 927 -17.34 28.53 -13.51
CA HIS A 927 -17.88 28.48 -14.87
C HIS A 927 -16.82 28.01 -15.86
N GLN A 928 -17.27 27.45 -16.95
CA GLN A 928 -16.41 27.02 -18.06
C GLN A 928 -16.56 28.01 -19.21
N PRO A 929 -15.54 28.82 -19.53
CA PRO A 929 -15.67 29.87 -20.57
C PRO A 929 -15.48 29.35 -22.01
N GLY A 930 -15.38 28.05 -22.23
CA GLY A 930 -15.13 27.43 -23.53
C GLY A 930 -15.87 26.12 -23.72
N LYS A 931 -15.72 25.52 -24.90
CA LYS A 931 -16.20 24.16 -25.20
C LYS A 931 -15.17 23.12 -24.74
N GLY A 932 -15.66 22.06 -24.17
CA GLY A 932 -14.83 20.90 -23.80
C GLY A 932 -15.07 20.44 -22.37
N LEU A 933 -14.74 19.21 -22.11
CA LEU A 933 -14.74 18.61 -20.78
C LEU A 933 -13.65 19.26 -19.95
N THR A 934 -14.03 19.81 -18.80
CA THR A 934 -13.10 20.36 -17.83
C THR A 934 -13.23 19.58 -16.53
N SER A 935 -12.11 19.10 -16.00
CA SER A 935 -12.03 18.59 -14.64
C SER A 935 -10.91 19.30 -13.91
N GLY A 936 -11.13 19.57 -12.66
CA GLY A 936 -10.14 20.18 -11.78
C GLY A 936 -10.09 19.47 -10.44
N ARG A 937 -8.94 19.52 -9.83
CA ARG A 937 -8.74 19.12 -8.45
C ARG A 937 -8.19 20.32 -7.70
N GLY A 938 -8.81 20.64 -6.58
CA GLY A 938 -8.42 21.77 -5.77
C GLY A 938 -7.95 21.37 -4.38
N LEU A 939 -7.28 22.31 -3.75
CA LEU A 939 -6.93 22.30 -2.34
C LEU A 939 -7.53 23.55 -1.71
N LEU A 940 -8.27 23.38 -0.63
CA LEU A 940 -8.71 24.46 0.23
C LEU A 940 -8.16 24.19 1.63
N GLU A 941 -7.26 25.04 2.11
CA GLU A 941 -6.55 24.82 3.37
C GLU A 941 -5.92 23.40 3.48
N GLY A 942 -5.29 22.95 2.40
CA GLY A 942 -4.69 21.63 2.34
C GLY A 942 -5.65 20.47 2.12
N ARG A 943 -6.94 20.66 2.04
CA ARG A 943 -7.94 19.61 1.78
C ARG A 943 -8.27 19.53 0.31
N VAL A 944 -8.21 18.31 -0.24
CA VAL A 944 -8.50 18.06 -1.66
C VAL A 944 -9.99 18.09 -1.93
N PHE A 945 -10.38 18.71 -3.04
CA PHE A 945 -11.73 18.63 -3.60
C PHE A 945 -11.70 18.43 -5.11
N GLU A 946 -12.77 17.89 -5.66
CA GLU A 946 -12.94 17.77 -7.10
C GLU A 946 -13.86 18.86 -7.62
N VAL A 947 -13.46 19.49 -8.73
CA VAL A 947 -14.35 20.39 -9.47
C VAL A 947 -15.20 19.52 -10.40
N PRO A 948 -16.54 19.55 -10.27
CA PRO A 948 -17.41 18.74 -11.10
C PRO A 948 -17.25 19.03 -12.59
N PHE A 949 -17.44 18.03 -13.41
CA PHE A 949 -17.42 18.15 -14.86
C PHE A 949 -18.53 19.04 -15.38
N THR A 950 -18.18 19.82 -16.42
CA THR A 950 -19.15 20.56 -17.23
C THR A 950 -18.94 20.21 -18.70
N GLU A 951 -19.99 19.75 -19.39
CA GLU A 951 -19.90 19.33 -20.80
C GLU A 951 -20.28 20.44 -21.80
N SER A 952 -20.89 21.50 -21.34
CA SER A 952 -21.38 22.58 -22.20
C SER A 952 -20.57 23.87 -22.05
N GLN A 953 -20.46 24.64 -23.14
CA GLN A 953 -19.94 26.00 -23.06
C GLN A 953 -20.76 26.83 -22.08
N ASP A 954 -20.09 27.65 -21.27
CA ASP A 954 -20.70 28.52 -20.23
C ASP A 954 -21.46 27.77 -19.14
N ALA A 955 -21.19 26.47 -18.99
CA ALA A 955 -21.76 25.72 -17.90
C ALA A 955 -21.26 26.23 -16.54
N LYS A 956 -22.15 26.32 -15.58
CA LYS A 956 -21.86 26.74 -14.21
C LYS A 956 -22.01 25.57 -13.27
N THR A 957 -21.09 25.44 -12.36
CA THR A 957 -21.12 24.44 -11.30
C THR A 957 -20.67 25.05 -9.99
N SER A 958 -20.93 24.38 -8.89
CA SER A 958 -20.44 24.84 -7.59
C SER A 958 -20.00 23.69 -6.72
N VAL A 959 -18.96 23.94 -5.95
CA VAL A 959 -18.46 23.04 -4.92
C VAL A 959 -18.72 23.69 -3.57
N SER A 960 -19.20 22.92 -2.61
CA SER A 960 -19.37 23.37 -1.23
C SER A 960 -18.48 22.50 -0.34
N LEU A 961 -17.56 23.12 0.37
CA LEU A 961 -16.55 22.45 1.18
C LEU A 961 -16.74 22.83 2.63
N PRO A 962 -16.85 21.88 3.55
CA PRO A 962 -16.89 22.18 4.96
C PRO A 962 -15.55 22.78 5.39
N VAL A 963 -15.61 23.87 6.10
CA VAL A 963 -14.47 24.51 6.73
C VAL A 963 -14.73 24.65 8.22
N VAL A 964 -13.69 24.52 8.97
CA VAL A 964 -13.71 24.72 10.41
C VAL A 964 -13.00 26.04 10.73
N ARG A 965 -13.27 26.55 11.89
CA ARG A 965 -12.71 27.81 12.36
C ARG A 965 -11.18 27.87 12.27
N GLU A 966 -10.57 26.73 12.41
CA GLU A 966 -9.12 26.53 12.34
C GLU A 966 -8.51 26.85 10.99
N ASP A 967 -9.29 26.72 9.93
CA ASP A 967 -8.83 27.01 8.57
C ASP A 967 -8.58 28.53 8.35
N PHE A 968 -9.04 29.38 9.26
CA PHE A 968 -8.97 30.86 9.15
C PHE A 968 -8.15 31.54 10.24
N LEU A 969 -7.38 30.79 11.02
CA LEU A 969 -6.71 31.37 12.22
C LEU A 969 -5.67 32.43 11.92
N ASP A 970 -5.08 32.41 10.74
CA ASP A 970 -4.14 33.42 10.28
C ASP A 970 -4.83 34.56 9.49
N GLY A 971 -6.16 34.52 9.43
CA GLY A 971 -6.96 35.52 8.69
C GLY A 971 -6.91 35.33 7.18
N ARG A 972 -6.51 34.13 6.71
CA ARG A 972 -6.35 33.80 5.29
C ARG A 972 -7.13 32.54 4.95
N LEU A 973 -7.44 32.40 3.67
CA LEU A 973 -7.97 31.20 3.07
C LEU A 973 -7.16 30.90 1.82
N GLU A 974 -6.44 29.80 1.81
CA GLU A 974 -5.65 29.39 0.65
C GLU A 974 -6.45 28.42 -0.23
N LEU A 975 -6.62 28.81 -1.49
CA LEU A 975 -7.27 28.01 -2.52
C LEU A 975 -6.29 27.74 -3.66
N GLU A 976 -6.08 26.48 -3.96
CA GLU A 976 -5.36 26.03 -5.15
C GLU A 976 -6.27 25.15 -6.00
N VAL A 977 -6.35 25.41 -7.30
CA VAL A 977 -7.11 24.57 -8.25
C VAL A 977 -6.23 24.19 -9.44
N ASN A 978 -6.18 22.93 -9.75
CA ASN A 978 -5.47 22.37 -10.88
C ASN A 978 -6.44 21.84 -11.93
N LEU A 979 -6.28 22.26 -13.17
CA LEU A 979 -7.03 21.70 -14.30
C LEU A 979 -6.45 20.34 -14.69
N MET A 980 -7.27 19.33 -14.61
CA MET A 980 -6.93 17.97 -15.00
C MET A 980 -7.20 17.74 -16.48
N THR A 981 -8.34 18.25 -16.95
CA THR A 981 -8.75 18.18 -18.35
C THR A 981 -9.47 19.48 -18.73
N GLY A 982 -9.50 19.79 -19.99
CA GLY A 982 -10.15 21.00 -20.50
C GLY A 982 -9.19 22.17 -20.73
N ALA A 983 -9.69 23.24 -21.34
CA ALA A 983 -8.91 24.38 -21.77
C ALA A 983 -8.90 25.54 -20.78
N ALA A 984 -10.00 25.75 -20.07
CA ALA A 984 -10.16 26.85 -19.13
C ALA A 984 -11.24 26.56 -18.08
N LEU A 985 -11.08 27.14 -16.93
CA LEU A 985 -12.06 27.17 -15.87
C LEU A 985 -12.03 28.56 -15.23
N GLY A 986 -13.18 29.10 -14.90
CA GLY A 986 -13.29 30.40 -14.20
C GLY A 986 -13.91 30.20 -12.82
N ILE A 987 -13.53 31.06 -11.90
CA ILE A 987 -14.19 31.17 -10.60
C ILE A 987 -15.06 32.45 -10.66
N ASP A 988 -16.37 32.29 -10.54
CA ASP A 988 -17.29 33.40 -10.50
C ASP A 988 -17.38 34.03 -9.12
N ARG A 989 -17.43 33.17 -8.09
CA ARG A 989 -17.71 33.64 -6.74
C ARG A 989 -17.22 32.64 -5.70
N ILE A 990 -16.71 33.15 -4.61
CA ILE A 990 -16.43 32.38 -3.39
C ILE A 990 -17.29 32.95 -2.27
N ARG A 991 -18.05 32.09 -1.61
CA ARG A 991 -18.91 32.47 -0.48
C ARG A 991 -18.56 31.63 0.73
N ILE A 992 -18.48 32.26 1.89
CA ILE A 992 -18.37 31.57 3.17
C ILE A 992 -19.77 31.58 3.79
N ILE A 993 -20.27 30.37 4.08
CA ILE A 993 -21.61 30.17 4.64
C ILE A 993 -21.44 29.66 6.06
N PRO A 994 -21.52 30.51 7.09
CA PRO A 994 -21.39 30.09 8.47
C PRO A 994 -22.47 29.05 8.85
N LYS A 995 -22.09 28.02 9.58
CA LYS A 995 -23.07 27.16 10.27
C LYS A 995 -23.45 27.83 11.59
N LYS A 996 -24.77 27.97 11.81
CA LYS A 996 -25.32 28.48 13.07
C LYS A 996 -25.06 27.53 14.22
#